data_d1a3e9c2903c8f12789f2b9bafc763a5
#
_entry.id   d1a3e9c2903c8f12789f2b9bafc763a5
#
_cell.length_a   1.000
_cell.length_b   1.000
_cell.length_c   1.000
_cell.angle_alpha   90.00
_cell.angle_beta   90.00
_cell.angle_gamma   90.00
#
_symmetry.space_group_name_H-M   'P 1'
#
loop_
_entity.id
_entity.type
_entity.pdbx_description
1 polymer ?
#
loop_
_entity_poly.entity_id
_entity_poly.type
_entity_poly.pdbx_seq_one_letter_code
_entity_poly.pdbx_strand_id
1 'polypeptide(L)'
;MMQSSPSNSRELKTNRLGCDIAVIGGGLAGVCAAITAARAGSQVVLVQDRPVLGGNASSEVRLWILGATSHMGNNNRWAREGGVIDEILVENMYRNPEGNPLILDTIILEMVVNESNITLLLNTAVHDLEKSDADTIKSVRAFCSQNSTTYQITAPVFVDASGDGIVGFLAGAAFRIGTEASSEFGEKFAPEKASSELLGHTIYFYSKDTGRPVKFIPPSFALRDITKIPRWRDIKINDTGCRLWWLEWGGTLDTIHDSEKIKWELWKVAYGVWNHIKNSGQFPDAATLTLEWVGTIPGKRESRRFEGDVMIKQQDLVEQRQHADTVSFGGWAIDLHPSDGVFSAQPGCQQWHSKGVFQIPYRAMYSRNIKNLFLAGRIISASHIAFGSTRVMATCAHNGQAVGVAAAICAKNELQPRDLLAAPSMQELQRELLRIGQYIPGVALVDEKDLARTAEITATSELKLSQFAPSGETMPLDASWAMMLPVQPGAMPSVEFLLDVSAPTTLRTELRLSSKPDNHTPEVTLVTQEIKLRTGALIKLPLKFDVVIDASCYAFVCLMTNPDVAVHLSDQRVTGVLAVKQKFNRAVAKSPRQEPPAGCGIDSFEFWIPQRRPAGKNLALKIDPPLAVFSVQNLTNGFARPTNQPNAWVADFSHEQPVISLAWDKPQTIARIELSFDSDFDHPMESVLMGHPERVMPFCVREVMVAIPAKIPVLAGYHNGNGSKSSDTERLIFQIAENHQSRQIIRLATPVTTDALELRLVAPGANVPAALFEVRCYSDI
;
A
#
# COMPACT_ATOMS: atom_id res chain seq x y z
N MET A 1 31.36 20.46 41.93
CA MET A 1 32.33 19.95 40.93
C MET A 1 32.61 18.50 41.25
N MET A 2 32.29 17.59 40.32
CA MET A 2 32.75 16.19 40.43
C MET A 2 34.25 16.17 40.12
N GLN A 3 35.07 15.83 41.09
CA GLN A 3 36.51 15.59 40.87
C GLN A 3 36.64 14.20 40.22
N SER A 4 37.17 14.13 39.02
CA SER A 4 37.48 12.90 38.34
C SER A 4 38.87 12.42 38.74
N SER A 5 38.98 11.23 39.30
CA SER A 5 40.28 10.57 39.53
C SER A 5 40.91 10.17 38.20
N PRO A 6 42.12 10.53 37.86
CA PRO A 6 42.68 10.35 36.51
C PRO A 6 43.22 8.95 36.20
N SER A 7 43.12 7.98 37.09
CA SER A 7 43.84 6.71 36.96
C SER A 7 43.01 5.46 36.80
N ASN A 8 41.65 5.54 36.83
CA ASN A 8 40.80 4.34 36.69
C ASN A 8 40.06 4.36 35.35
N SER A 9 40.02 3.20 34.68
CA SER A 9 39.13 2.98 33.55
C SER A 9 37.68 3.25 33.95
N ARG A 10 36.94 3.98 33.11
CA ARG A 10 35.53 4.29 33.35
C ARG A 10 34.68 3.42 32.48
N GLU A 11 33.60 2.93 33.06
CA GLU A 11 32.59 2.16 32.30
C GLU A 11 31.49 3.09 31.83
N LEU A 12 30.95 2.78 30.65
CA LEU A 12 29.74 3.43 30.14
C LEU A 12 28.53 3.01 30.97
N LYS A 13 27.58 3.96 31.12
CA LYS A 13 26.29 3.63 31.76
C LYS A 13 25.60 2.52 30.97
N THR A 14 25.13 1.51 31.68
CA THR A 14 24.36 0.41 31.09
C THR A 14 22.95 0.41 31.64
N ASN A 15 21.97 0.55 30.75
CA ASN A 15 20.54 0.36 31.05
C ASN A 15 20.10 -1.05 30.61
N ARG A 16 19.40 -1.77 31.49
CA ARG A 16 18.83 -3.08 31.18
C ARG A 16 17.34 -2.92 31.00
N LEU A 17 16.82 -3.41 29.87
CA LEU A 17 15.43 -3.38 29.51
C LEU A 17 14.93 -4.81 29.28
N GLY A 18 13.77 -5.13 29.83
CA GLY A 18 13.00 -6.35 29.53
C GLY A 18 11.75 -5.98 28.75
N CYS A 19 11.39 -6.77 27.78
CA CYS A 19 10.16 -6.61 26.99
C CYS A 19 9.69 -7.97 26.45
N ASP A 20 8.48 -8.01 25.91
CA ASP A 20 7.96 -9.20 25.25
C ASP A 20 8.56 -9.36 23.85
N ILE A 21 8.77 -8.24 23.17
CA ILE A 21 9.27 -8.22 21.79
C ILE A 21 10.31 -7.11 21.63
N ALA A 22 11.50 -7.46 21.15
CA ALA A 22 12.51 -6.49 20.73
C ALA A 22 12.49 -6.33 19.21
N VAL A 23 12.15 -5.14 18.72
CA VAL A 23 12.13 -4.78 17.30
C VAL A 23 13.35 -3.93 16.99
N ILE A 24 14.25 -4.42 16.14
CA ILE A 24 15.50 -3.76 15.76
C ILE A 24 15.38 -3.21 14.34
N GLY A 25 15.38 -1.88 14.23
CA GLY A 25 15.19 -1.11 13.01
C GLY A 25 13.84 -0.41 12.98
N GLY A 26 13.89 0.94 12.93
CA GLY A 26 12.72 1.83 12.87
C GLY A 26 12.37 2.29 11.44
N GLY A 27 12.71 1.49 10.42
CA GLY A 27 12.14 1.64 9.08
C GLY A 27 10.64 1.32 9.09
N LEU A 28 9.91 1.57 7.97
CA LEU A 28 8.46 1.34 7.94
C LEU A 28 8.05 -0.07 8.36
N ALA A 29 8.83 -1.10 8.00
CA ALA A 29 8.55 -2.47 8.41
C ALA A 29 8.63 -2.66 9.93
N GLY A 30 9.68 -2.11 10.58
CA GLY A 30 9.83 -2.18 12.03
C GLY A 30 8.82 -1.31 12.78
N VAL A 31 8.50 -0.13 12.26
CA VAL A 31 7.43 0.74 12.79
C VAL A 31 6.09 -0.01 12.78
N CYS A 32 5.70 -0.58 11.64
CA CYS A 32 4.45 -1.31 11.53
C CYS A 32 4.45 -2.57 12.41
N ALA A 33 5.58 -3.28 12.53
CA ALA A 33 5.70 -4.42 13.43
C ALA A 33 5.53 -4.01 14.91
N ALA A 34 6.19 -2.94 15.32
CA ALA A 34 6.12 -2.45 16.70
C ALA A 34 4.70 -1.97 17.07
N ILE A 35 4.05 -1.19 16.20
CA ILE A 35 2.70 -0.69 16.44
C ILE A 35 1.71 -1.84 16.52
N THR A 36 1.76 -2.81 15.59
CA THR A 36 0.81 -3.93 15.60
C THR A 36 1.02 -4.84 16.81
N ALA A 37 2.27 -5.11 17.20
CA ALA A 37 2.56 -5.87 18.41
C ALA A 37 2.10 -5.17 19.69
N ALA A 38 2.31 -3.86 19.79
CA ALA A 38 1.87 -3.05 20.92
C ALA A 38 0.33 -3.00 21.03
N ARG A 39 -0.37 -2.81 19.91
CA ARG A 39 -1.85 -2.85 19.84
C ARG A 39 -2.42 -4.22 20.17
N ALA A 40 -1.66 -5.30 19.95
CA ALA A 40 -1.99 -6.64 20.38
C ALA A 40 -1.71 -6.90 21.89
N GLY A 41 -1.22 -5.89 22.63
CA GLY A 41 -1.01 -5.90 24.08
C GLY A 41 0.41 -6.22 24.53
N SER A 42 1.37 -6.43 23.62
CA SER A 42 2.76 -6.75 23.99
C SER A 42 3.54 -5.49 24.39
N GLN A 43 4.48 -5.65 25.35
CA GLN A 43 5.49 -4.64 25.67
C GLN A 43 6.62 -4.72 24.63
N VAL A 44 6.84 -3.64 23.90
CA VAL A 44 7.77 -3.59 22.77
C VAL A 44 8.91 -2.62 23.05
N VAL A 45 10.15 -3.01 22.76
CA VAL A 45 11.26 -2.08 22.63
C VAL A 45 11.61 -1.92 21.15
N LEU A 46 11.41 -0.72 20.60
CA LEU A 46 11.77 -0.37 19.22
C LEU A 46 13.11 0.39 19.21
N VAL A 47 14.10 -0.18 18.53
CA VAL A 47 15.46 0.38 18.43
C VAL A 47 15.72 0.89 17.03
N GLN A 48 16.15 2.17 16.93
CA GLN A 48 16.52 2.80 15.66
C GLN A 48 17.89 3.46 15.76
N ASP A 49 18.77 3.15 14.82
CA ASP A 49 20.15 3.66 14.77
C ASP A 49 20.26 5.14 14.34
N ARG A 50 19.18 5.72 13.84
CA ARG A 50 19.10 7.10 13.35
C ARG A 50 18.15 7.95 14.19
N PRO A 51 18.19 9.30 14.05
CA PRO A 51 17.37 10.22 14.83
C PRO A 51 15.88 10.21 14.46
N VAL A 52 15.53 9.66 13.28
CA VAL A 52 14.17 9.64 12.75
C VAL A 52 13.73 8.22 12.38
N LEU A 53 12.42 8.00 12.39
CA LEU A 53 11.78 6.77 11.94
C LEU A 53 11.48 6.82 10.44
N GLY A 54 11.04 5.70 9.86
CA GLY A 54 10.63 5.61 8.46
C GLY A 54 11.70 5.04 7.51
N GLY A 55 12.95 4.94 7.93
CA GLY A 55 14.04 4.35 7.13
C GLY A 55 14.26 5.10 5.81
N ASN A 56 14.14 4.41 4.67
CA ASN A 56 14.31 5.05 3.36
C ASN A 56 13.21 6.06 3.02
N ALA A 57 12.06 6.05 3.68
CA ALA A 57 11.01 7.05 3.51
C ALA A 57 11.28 8.34 4.30
N SER A 58 12.13 8.27 5.33
CA SER A 58 12.43 9.41 6.23
C SER A 58 13.02 10.61 5.49
N SER A 59 12.98 11.77 6.16
CA SER A 59 13.58 13.02 5.66
C SER A 59 15.08 12.92 5.35
N GLU A 60 15.79 11.93 5.90
CA GLU A 60 17.21 11.71 5.65
C GLU A 60 17.50 11.08 4.28
N VAL A 61 16.54 10.35 3.70
CA VAL A 61 16.69 9.63 2.43
C VAL A 61 15.66 10.06 1.38
N ARG A 62 14.41 10.26 1.77
CA ARG A 62 13.31 10.83 0.97
C ARG A 62 12.89 9.99 -0.23
N LEU A 63 12.96 8.65 -0.16
CA LEU A 63 12.42 7.77 -1.19
C LEU A 63 10.90 7.63 -1.07
N TRP A 64 10.22 7.47 -2.20
CA TRP A 64 8.79 7.20 -2.26
C TRP A 64 8.45 5.88 -1.58
N ILE A 65 7.32 5.86 -0.86
CA ILE A 65 6.75 4.64 -0.32
C ILE A 65 6.00 3.93 -1.45
N LEU A 66 6.68 3.06 -2.16
CA LEU A 66 6.10 2.27 -3.25
C LEU A 66 5.46 0.99 -2.73
N GLY A 67 4.43 0.53 -3.41
CA GLY A 67 3.67 -0.69 -3.12
C GLY A 67 3.01 -1.28 -4.37
N ALA A 68 2.00 -2.11 -4.18
CA ALA A 68 1.35 -2.87 -5.24
C ALA A 68 0.60 -2.02 -6.27
N THR A 69 0.14 -0.79 -5.91
CA THR A 69 -0.56 0.14 -6.83
C THR A 69 0.28 1.30 -7.30
N SER A 70 1.58 1.33 -6.97
CA SER A 70 2.43 2.51 -7.13
C SER A 70 2.51 3.00 -8.58
N HIS A 71 2.61 4.33 -8.70
CA HIS A 71 2.63 5.11 -9.93
C HIS A 71 1.40 4.90 -10.83
N MET A 72 0.38 4.16 -10.39
CA MET A 72 -0.75 3.73 -11.21
C MET A 72 -0.31 3.09 -12.55
N GLY A 73 0.95 2.67 -12.63
CA GLY A 73 1.58 2.13 -13.83
C GLY A 73 1.38 0.64 -14.04
N ASN A 74 0.72 -0.03 -13.12
CA ASN A 74 0.30 -1.43 -13.21
C ASN A 74 -1.23 -1.56 -13.28
N ASN A 75 -1.73 -2.77 -13.42
CA ASN A 75 -3.17 -3.05 -13.49
C ASN A 75 -3.73 -3.58 -12.16
N ASN A 76 -2.99 -3.46 -11.07
CA ASN A 76 -3.46 -3.87 -9.75
C ASN A 76 -4.42 -2.81 -9.21
N ARG A 77 -5.72 -3.09 -9.27
CA ARG A 77 -6.75 -2.18 -8.76
C ARG A 77 -7.01 -2.48 -7.28
N TRP A 78 -7.27 -1.45 -6.51
CA TRP A 78 -7.63 -1.52 -5.08
C TRP A 78 -6.62 -2.34 -4.25
N ALA A 79 -5.35 -2.39 -4.67
CA ALA A 79 -4.31 -3.21 -4.06
C ALA A 79 -3.33 -2.40 -3.19
N ARG A 80 -3.67 -1.16 -2.76
CA ARG A 80 -2.85 -0.46 -1.75
C ARG A 80 -2.82 -1.28 -0.47
N GLU A 81 -1.65 -1.45 0.12
CA GLU A 81 -1.42 -2.18 1.34
C GLU A 81 -2.27 -1.59 2.48
N GLY A 82 -2.99 -2.45 3.22
CA GLY A 82 -3.91 -2.06 4.30
C GLY A 82 -3.25 -2.07 5.69
N GLY A 83 -4.03 -1.76 6.74
CA GLY A 83 -3.58 -1.74 8.13
C GLY A 83 -2.78 -0.49 8.50
N VAL A 84 -1.76 -0.62 9.36
CA VAL A 84 -0.97 0.52 9.88
C VAL A 84 -0.29 1.33 8.77
N ILE A 85 0.20 0.67 7.72
CA ILE A 85 0.81 1.40 6.60
C ILE A 85 -0.23 2.26 5.86
N ASP A 86 -1.47 1.78 5.74
CA ASP A 86 -2.57 2.57 5.18
C ASP A 86 -2.91 3.77 6.08
N GLU A 87 -2.98 3.57 7.40
CA GLU A 87 -3.17 4.66 8.37
C GLU A 87 -2.10 5.75 8.19
N ILE A 88 -0.82 5.38 8.04
CA ILE A 88 0.29 6.32 7.79
C ILE A 88 0.08 7.08 6.48
N LEU A 89 -0.24 6.38 5.38
CA LEU A 89 -0.36 6.99 4.06
C LEU A 89 -1.57 7.93 3.98
N VAL A 90 -2.70 7.54 4.53
CA VAL A 90 -3.92 8.35 4.58
C VAL A 90 -3.73 9.58 5.46
N GLU A 91 -3.09 9.43 6.63
CA GLU A 91 -2.75 10.53 7.51
C GLU A 91 -1.76 11.50 6.87
N ASN A 92 -0.76 10.96 6.17
CA ASN A 92 0.20 11.78 5.42
C ASN A 92 -0.50 12.60 4.33
N MET A 93 -1.43 12.01 3.57
CA MET A 93 -2.19 12.75 2.57
C MET A 93 -3.05 13.86 3.20
N TYR A 94 -3.70 13.60 4.33
CA TYR A 94 -4.57 14.54 5.03
C TYR A 94 -3.80 15.73 5.62
N ARG A 95 -2.67 15.47 6.27
CA ARG A 95 -1.86 16.49 6.99
C ARG A 95 -0.75 17.11 6.14
N ASN A 96 -0.34 16.46 5.08
CA ASN A 96 0.87 16.79 4.32
C ASN A 96 0.63 16.81 2.80
N PRO A 97 -0.30 17.64 2.31
CA PRO A 97 -0.71 17.64 0.90
C PRO A 97 0.43 18.02 -0.07
N GLU A 98 1.46 18.74 0.39
CA GLU A 98 2.64 19.08 -0.41
C GLU A 98 3.73 18.00 -0.39
N GLY A 99 3.57 16.91 0.37
CA GLY A 99 4.53 15.82 0.47
C GLY A 99 5.84 16.24 1.16
N ASN A 100 5.77 17.09 2.19
CA ASN A 100 6.95 17.50 2.97
C ASN A 100 7.51 16.32 3.79
N PRO A 101 8.78 15.91 3.59
CA PRO A 101 9.35 14.76 4.29
C PRO A 101 9.47 14.95 5.81
N LEU A 102 9.57 16.18 6.32
CA LEU A 102 9.61 16.43 7.76
C LEU A 102 8.25 16.20 8.43
N ILE A 103 7.16 16.49 7.71
CA ILE A 103 5.80 16.22 8.21
C ILE A 103 5.57 14.71 8.23
N LEU A 104 6.04 13.96 7.24
CA LEU A 104 5.96 12.49 7.24
C LEU A 104 6.71 11.90 8.44
N ASP A 105 7.93 12.36 8.74
CA ASP A 105 8.67 11.92 9.92
C ASP A 105 7.86 12.16 11.21
N THR A 106 7.21 13.34 11.32
CA THR A 106 6.37 13.69 12.47
C THR A 106 5.18 12.75 12.61
N ILE A 107 4.50 12.43 11.52
CA ILE A 107 3.35 11.51 11.52
C ILE A 107 3.79 10.12 12.00
N ILE A 108 4.87 9.58 11.45
CA ILE A 108 5.38 8.26 11.83
C ILE A 108 5.79 8.24 13.30
N LEU A 109 6.49 9.29 13.76
CA LEU A 109 6.90 9.41 15.16
C LEU A 109 5.70 9.48 16.10
N GLU A 110 4.70 10.31 15.79
CA GLU A 110 3.47 10.45 16.57
C GLU A 110 2.73 9.13 16.72
N MET A 111 2.59 8.38 15.64
CA MET A 111 1.94 7.06 15.70
C MET A 111 2.67 6.08 16.63
N VAL A 112 4.00 6.13 16.67
CA VAL A 112 4.78 5.27 17.57
C VAL A 112 4.70 5.72 19.02
N VAL A 113 4.82 7.03 19.31
CA VAL A 113 4.83 7.53 20.69
C VAL A 113 3.44 7.53 21.34
N ASN A 114 2.38 7.48 20.54
CA ASN A 114 1.02 7.33 21.04
C ASN A 114 0.71 5.88 21.51
N GLU A 115 1.52 4.90 21.13
CA GLU A 115 1.39 3.53 21.63
C GLU A 115 2.12 3.39 22.98
N SER A 116 1.36 3.39 24.08
CA SER A 116 1.91 3.34 25.45
C SER A 116 2.76 2.10 25.75
N ASN A 117 2.58 1.03 24.98
CA ASN A 117 3.33 -0.21 25.11
C ASN A 117 4.66 -0.21 24.34
N ILE A 118 5.04 0.90 23.66
CA ILE A 118 6.31 0.99 22.96
C ILE A 118 7.33 1.84 23.75
N THR A 119 8.48 1.25 24.03
CA THR A 119 9.68 1.99 24.44
C THR A 119 10.54 2.26 23.22
N LEU A 120 10.64 3.52 22.80
CA LEU A 120 11.39 3.94 21.63
C LEU A 120 12.82 4.38 22.00
N LEU A 121 13.83 3.80 21.32
CA LEU A 121 15.25 4.15 21.43
C LEU A 121 15.77 4.63 20.08
N LEU A 122 15.87 5.96 19.90
CA LEU A 122 16.48 6.59 18.71
C LEU A 122 17.99 6.75 18.90
N ASN A 123 18.74 6.94 17.80
CA ASN A 123 20.20 7.08 17.77
C ASN A 123 20.92 5.92 18.47
N THR A 124 20.32 4.75 18.46
CA THR A 124 20.76 3.60 19.22
C THR A 124 21.02 2.42 18.28
N ALA A 125 22.26 2.05 18.10
CA ALA A 125 22.71 1.01 17.18
C ALA A 125 22.99 -0.30 17.91
N VAL A 126 22.32 -1.39 17.49
CA VAL A 126 22.66 -2.75 17.95
C VAL A 126 23.98 -3.17 17.32
N HIS A 127 24.91 -3.66 18.15
CA HIS A 127 26.25 -4.05 17.72
C HIS A 127 26.71 -5.41 18.24
N ASP A 128 25.97 -6.02 19.17
CA ASP A 128 26.32 -7.29 19.77
C ASP A 128 25.06 -7.99 20.34
N LEU A 129 25.14 -9.30 20.58
CA LEU A 129 24.07 -10.08 21.20
C LEU A 129 24.61 -11.22 22.06
N GLU A 130 23.76 -11.71 22.98
CA GLU A 130 23.99 -12.90 23.80
C GLU A 130 22.95 -13.95 23.43
N LYS A 131 23.39 -15.20 23.33
CA LYS A 131 22.51 -16.37 23.09
C LYS A 131 22.37 -17.20 24.36
N SER A 132 21.19 -17.80 24.56
CA SER A 132 20.96 -18.78 25.66
C SER A 132 21.45 -20.18 25.29
N ASP A 133 21.38 -20.52 24.00
CA ASP A 133 21.88 -21.75 23.41
C ASP A 133 22.35 -21.50 21.96
N ALA A 134 22.65 -22.52 21.17
CA ALA A 134 23.22 -22.38 19.83
C ALA A 134 22.32 -21.61 18.86
N ASP A 135 20.99 -21.63 19.05
CA ASP A 135 20.01 -21.16 18.08
C ASP A 135 18.90 -20.26 18.69
N THR A 136 19.10 -19.77 19.94
CA THR A 136 18.15 -18.91 20.64
C THR A 136 18.83 -17.63 21.15
N ILE A 137 18.33 -16.47 20.75
CA ILE A 137 18.80 -15.16 21.19
C ILE A 137 18.24 -14.89 22.59
N LYS A 138 19.10 -14.47 23.53
CA LYS A 138 18.74 -14.07 24.89
C LYS A 138 18.57 -12.56 25.01
N SER A 139 19.55 -11.81 24.52
CA SER A 139 19.53 -10.35 24.58
C SER A 139 20.36 -9.76 23.45
N VAL A 140 20.07 -8.49 23.10
CA VAL A 140 20.89 -7.66 22.22
C VAL A 140 21.53 -6.55 23.01
N ARG A 141 22.72 -6.09 22.59
CA ARG A 141 23.39 -4.89 23.11
C ARG A 141 23.40 -3.81 22.05
N ALA A 142 22.99 -2.62 22.47
CA ALA A 142 22.93 -1.45 21.63
C ALA A 142 23.61 -0.26 22.30
N PHE A 143 24.17 0.64 21.50
CA PHE A 143 24.86 1.82 22.00
C PHE A 143 24.23 3.10 21.39
N CYS A 144 23.93 4.06 22.26
CA CYS A 144 23.52 5.40 21.87
C CYS A 144 24.69 6.38 22.11
N SER A 145 25.27 6.88 21.01
CA SER A 145 26.38 7.85 21.09
C SER A 145 25.99 9.22 21.65
N GLN A 146 24.70 9.60 21.49
CA GLN A 146 24.20 10.91 21.93
C GLN A 146 24.16 11.06 23.46
N ASN A 147 23.94 9.94 24.18
CA ASN A 147 23.86 9.94 25.64
C ASN A 147 24.92 9.05 26.30
N SER A 148 25.86 8.51 25.54
CA SER A 148 26.95 7.61 25.98
C SER A 148 26.46 6.41 26.82
N THR A 149 25.31 5.84 26.44
CA THR A 149 24.64 4.76 27.18
C THR A 149 24.62 3.47 26.35
N THR A 150 24.96 2.36 26.97
CA THR A 150 24.72 1.01 26.46
C THR A 150 23.36 0.53 26.93
N TYR A 151 22.58 -0.04 26.04
CA TYR A 151 21.32 -0.72 26.35
C TYR A 151 21.48 -2.23 26.15
N GLN A 152 21.13 -3.01 27.18
CA GLN A 152 20.98 -4.44 27.09
C GLN A 152 19.50 -4.78 27.11
N ILE A 153 18.98 -5.32 26.00
CA ILE A 153 17.55 -5.56 25.79
C ILE A 153 17.34 -7.08 25.77
N THR A 154 16.56 -7.57 26.73
CA THR A 154 16.21 -8.99 26.86
C THR A 154 14.76 -9.18 26.45
N ALA A 155 14.49 -10.15 25.58
CA ALA A 155 13.17 -10.51 25.11
C ALA A 155 13.07 -12.00 24.78
N PRO A 156 11.88 -12.61 24.87
CA PRO A 156 11.65 -13.96 24.34
C PRO A 156 11.62 -13.99 22.80
N VAL A 157 11.21 -12.89 22.15
CA VAL A 157 11.04 -12.79 20.71
C VAL A 157 11.79 -11.57 20.16
N PHE A 158 12.51 -11.75 19.06
CA PHE A 158 13.25 -10.71 18.35
C PHE A 158 12.72 -10.54 16.93
N VAL A 159 12.63 -9.29 16.48
CA VAL A 159 12.29 -8.92 15.09
C VAL A 159 13.46 -8.14 14.51
N ASP A 160 14.13 -8.70 13.50
CA ASP A 160 15.11 -7.97 12.72
C ASP A 160 14.42 -7.22 11.57
N ALA A 161 14.31 -5.91 11.70
CA ALA A 161 13.80 -4.97 10.70
C ALA A 161 14.85 -3.91 10.34
N SER A 162 16.13 -4.19 10.64
CA SER A 162 17.25 -3.25 10.54
C SER A 162 17.68 -2.93 9.10
N GLY A 163 17.07 -3.59 8.13
CA GLY A 163 17.32 -3.40 6.70
C GLY A 163 18.54 -4.14 6.17
N ASP A 164 19.64 -4.21 6.93
CA ASP A 164 20.82 -5.00 6.59
C ASP A 164 20.92 -6.31 7.39
N GLY A 165 19.97 -6.55 8.32
CA GLY A 165 19.88 -7.81 9.07
C GLY A 165 20.97 -7.98 10.11
N ILE A 166 21.22 -6.96 10.94
CA ILE A 166 22.29 -7.02 11.94
C ILE A 166 22.07 -8.09 13.00
N VAL A 167 20.83 -8.27 13.46
CA VAL A 167 20.51 -9.28 14.48
C VAL A 167 20.66 -10.68 13.92
N GLY A 168 20.08 -10.92 12.73
CA GLY A 168 20.23 -12.21 12.04
C GLY A 168 21.68 -12.55 11.77
N PHE A 169 22.48 -11.57 11.33
CA PHE A 169 23.91 -11.77 11.09
C PHE A 169 24.67 -12.15 12.37
N LEU A 170 24.50 -11.40 13.44
CA LEU A 170 25.18 -11.65 14.72
C LEU A 170 24.71 -12.99 15.35
N ALA A 171 23.45 -13.34 15.18
CA ALA A 171 22.89 -14.60 15.68
C ALA A 171 23.36 -15.84 14.89
N GLY A 172 23.91 -15.65 13.69
CA GLY A 172 24.28 -16.75 12.80
C GLY A 172 23.12 -17.32 12.01
N ALA A 173 22.11 -16.49 11.72
CA ALA A 173 21.01 -16.84 10.83
C ALA A 173 21.54 -17.05 9.40
N ALA A 174 21.04 -18.09 8.72
CA ALA A 174 21.41 -18.38 7.34
C ALA A 174 20.91 -17.26 6.41
N PHE A 175 21.77 -16.78 5.52
CA PHE A 175 21.43 -15.73 4.56
C PHE A 175 22.14 -15.93 3.22
N ARG A 176 21.64 -15.22 2.22
CA ARG A 176 22.22 -15.12 0.87
C ARG A 176 22.60 -13.68 0.57
N ILE A 177 23.59 -13.52 -0.29
CA ILE A 177 24.02 -12.24 -0.84
C ILE A 177 24.42 -12.45 -2.31
N GLY A 178 24.15 -11.48 -3.19
CA GLY A 178 24.38 -11.64 -4.62
C GLY A 178 23.18 -12.26 -5.36
N THR A 179 23.40 -12.65 -6.62
CA THR A 179 22.37 -13.18 -7.52
C THR A 179 22.57 -14.68 -7.71
N GLU A 180 21.50 -15.46 -7.52
CA GLU A 180 21.48 -16.91 -7.70
C GLU A 180 21.56 -17.28 -9.18
N ALA A 181 22.13 -18.46 -9.49
CA ALA A 181 22.11 -19.01 -10.85
C ALA A 181 20.69 -19.47 -11.23
N SER A 182 20.35 -19.38 -12.50
CA SER A 182 19.06 -19.86 -13.02
C SER A 182 18.80 -21.34 -12.76
N SER A 183 19.86 -22.16 -12.69
CA SER A 183 19.77 -23.60 -12.39
C SER A 183 19.34 -23.90 -10.95
N GLU A 184 19.51 -22.96 -10.01
CA GLU A 184 19.20 -23.20 -8.60
C GLU A 184 17.70 -23.22 -8.32
N PHE A 185 16.96 -22.22 -8.87
CA PHE A 185 15.53 -22.07 -8.64
C PHE A 185 14.69 -22.17 -9.93
N GLY A 186 15.33 -22.36 -11.09
CA GLY A 186 14.63 -22.39 -12.38
C GLY A 186 14.11 -21.03 -12.82
N GLU A 187 14.60 -19.93 -12.23
CA GLU A 187 14.18 -18.57 -12.55
C GLU A 187 14.74 -18.12 -13.90
N LYS A 188 13.88 -17.59 -14.76
CA LYS A 188 14.22 -17.28 -16.13
C LYS A 188 14.91 -15.91 -16.32
N PHE A 189 14.81 -15.02 -15.34
CA PHE A 189 15.55 -13.76 -15.31
C PHE A 189 16.89 -13.89 -14.56
N ALA A 190 17.13 -14.99 -13.86
CA ALA A 190 18.40 -15.23 -13.19
C ALA A 190 19.50 -15.53 -14.21
N PRO A 191 20.76 -15.13 -13.96
CA PRO A 191 21.89 -15.40 -14.84
C PRO A 191 22.23 -16.91 -14.86
N GLU A 192 22.96 -17.36 -15.87
CA GLU A 192 23.40 -18.76 -15.97
C GLU A 192 24.31 -19.18 -14.78
N LYS A 193 25.09 -18.25 -14.27
CA LYS A 193 26.00 -18.46 -13.14
C LYS A 193 25.69 -17.45 -12.04
N ALA A 194 25.73 -17.92 -10.80
CA ALA A 194 25.63 -17.05 -9.64
C ALA A 194 26.72 -15.96 -9.65
N SER A 195 26.38 -14.77 -9.19
CA SER A 195 27.30 -13.64 -9.09
C SER A 195 27.16 -12.93 -7.74
N SER A 196 28.13 -12.06 -7.41
CA SER A 196 28.08 -11.20 -6.24
C SER A 196 27.31 -9.90 -6.46
N GLU A 197 26.71 -9.71 -7.65
CA GLU A 197 26.00 -8.49 -8.00
C GLU A 197 24.73 -8.29 -7.21
N LEU A 198 24.52 -7.05 -6.79
CA LEU A 198 23.41 -6.57 -5.98
C LEU A 198 22.79 -5.32 -6.62
N LEU A 199 21.67 -4.87 -6.09
CA LEU A 199 21.11 -3.56 -6.39
C LEU A 199 21.86 -2.48 -5.60
N GLY A 200 22.37 -1.46 -6.29
CA GLY A 200 23.15 -0.38 -5.70
C GLY A 200 22.35 0.56 -4.79
N HIS A 201 23.07 1.50 -4.18
CA HIS A 201 22.47 2.56 -3.37
C HIS A 201 22.16 3.78 -4.21
N THR A 202 21.26 4.65 -3.70
CA THR A 202 20.88 5.92 -4.33
C THR A 202 21.16 7.08 -3.42
N ILE A 203 21.73 8.18 -3.98
CA ILE A 203 21.74 9.52 -3.36
C ILE A 203 21.36 10.53 -4.45
N TYR A 204 20.49 11.46 -4.11
CA TYR A 204 20.06 12.52 -4.98
C TYR A 204 19.91 13.84 -4.21
N PHE A 205 19.45 14.88 -4.88
CA PHE A 205 19.30 16.20 -4.33
C PHE A 205 17.91 16.77 -4.60
N TYR A 206 17.54 17.78 -3.82
CA TYR A 206 16.45 18.70 -4.10
C TYR A 206 16.99 20.08 -4.36
N SER A 207 16.34 20.81 -5.27
CA SER A 207 16.63 22.20 -5.59
C SER A 207 15.39 23.06 -5.34
N LYS A 208 15.63 24.36 -5.08
CA LYS A 208 14.56 25.36 -4.97
C LYS A 208 14.90 26.60 -5.80
N ASP A 209 13.85 27.28 -6.25
CA ASP A 209 13.97 28.57 -6.91
C ASP A 209 14.10 29.69 -5.86
N THR A 210 15.12 30.56 -6.03
CA THR A 210 15.37 31.69 -5.14
C THR A 210 14.79 33.00 -5.69
N GLY A 211 14.21 32.97 -6.91
CA GLY A 211 13.70 34.18 -7.61
C GLY A 211 14.80 35.10 -8.11
N ARG A 212 16.07 34.81 -7.91
CA ARG A 212 17.22 35.61 -8.34
C ARG A 212 18.39 34.71 -8.75
N PRO A 213 19.27 35.15 -9.68
CA PRO A 213 20.42 34.37 -10.09
C PRO A 213 21.34 33.99 -8.93
N VAL A 214 21.70 32.71 -8.83
CA VAL A 214 22.60 32.13 -7.82
C VAL A 214 23.74 31.43 -8.53
N LYS A 215 24.98 31.84 -8.23
CA LYS A 215 26.18 31.17 -8.74
C LYS A 215 26.45 29.90 -7.93
N PHE A 216 26.74 28.80 -8.62
CA PHE A 216 27.21 27.57 -8.01
C PHE A 216 28.71 27.36 -8.26
N ILE A 217 29.46 27.12 -7.21
CA ILE A 217 30.88 26.74 -7.28
C ILE A 217 30.94 25.27 -6.84
N PRO A 218 31.26 24.34 -7.76
CA PRO A 218 31.27 22.91 -7.41
C PRO A 218 32.40 22.61 -6.41
N PRO A 219 32.17 21.69 -5.46
CA PRO A 219 33.23 21.20 -4.61
C PRO A 219 34.30 20.47 -5.45
N SER A 220 35.55 20.46 -4.99
CA SER A 220 36.68 19.89 -5.73
C SER A 220 36.53 18.39 -6.01
N PHE A 221 35.73 17.69 -5.21
CA PHE A 221 35.44 16.26 -5.36
C PHE A 221 34.31 15.96 -6.35
N ALA A 222 33.52 16.96 -6.80
CA ALA A 222 32.43 16.73 -7.75
C ALA A 222 32.93 16.06 -9.04
N LEU A 223 32.13 15.17 -9.63
CA LEU A 223 32.42 14.54 -10.91
C LEU A 223 32.65 15.64 -11.97
N ARG A 224 33.87 15.73 -12.48
CA ARG A 224 34.28 16.80 -13.40
C ARG A 224 33.79 16.53 -14.83
N ASP A 225 33.85 15.29 -15.26
CA ASP A 225 33.48 14.86 -16.61
C ASP A 225 32.15 14.14 -16.58
N ILE A 226 31.07 14.88 -16.88
CA ILE A 226 29.70 14.36 -16.91
C ILE A 226 29.49 13.27 -17.96
N THR A 227 30.34 13.23 -19.02
CA THR A 227 30.20 12.23 -20.10
C THR A 227 30.53 10.82 -19.63
N LYS A 228 31.12 10.65 -18.45
CA LYS A 228 31.26 9.34 -17.78
C LYS A 228 29.93 8.69 -17.44
N ILE A 229 28.87 9.50 -17.34
CA ILE A 229 27.50 9.01 -17.21
C ILE A 229 26.93 8.79 -18.59
N PRO A 230 26.73 7.56 -19.10
CA PRO A 230 26.30 7.33 -20.49
C PRO A 230 25.01 8.07 -20.86
N ARG A 231 24.11 8.25 -19.89
CA ARG A 231 22.82 8.94 -20.06
C ARG A 231 22.83 10.41 -19.66
N TRP A 232 23.98 11.08 -19.62
CA TRP A 232 24.07 12.47 -19.20
C TRP A 232 23.21 13.44 -20.04
N ARG A 233 22.93 13.09 -21.33
CA ARG A 233 22.07 13.90 -22.21
C ARG A 233 20.58 13.84 -21.83
N ASP A 234 20.18 12.87 -21.00
CA ASP A 234 18.79 12.72 -20.52
C ASP A 234 18.50 13.58 -19.29
N ILE A 235 19.54 14.21 -18.69
CA ILE A 235 19.40 15.11 -17.54
C ILE A 235 18.57 16.33 -17.93
N LYS A 236 17.57 16.66 -17.12
CA LYS A 236 16.67 17.80 -17.31
C LYS A 236 16.76 18.75 -16.12
N ILE A 237 16.42 20.01 -16.35
CA ILE A 237 16.42 21.06 -15.33
C ILE A 237 15.51 20.75 -14.13
N ASN A 238 14.39 20.11 -14.40
CA ASN A 238 13.41 19.75 -13.37
C ASN A 238 13.62 18.35 -12.76
N ASP A 239 14.73 17.70 -13.09
CA ASP A 239 15.13 16.48 -12.42
C ASP A 239 15.59 16.82 -11.00
N THR A 240 14.82 16.36 -10.01
CA THR A 240 15.06 16.61 -8.59
C THR A 240 14.41 15.49 -7.75
N GLY A 241 14.96 15.24 -6.58
CA GLY A 241 14.44 14.26 -5.63
C GLY A 241 14.30 12.87 -6.23
N CYS A 242 13.18 12.22 -5.99
CA CYS A 242 12.94 10.84 -6.45
C CYS A 242 12.96 10.67 -7.99
N ARG A 243 12.87 11.73 -8.78
CA ARG A 243 13.08 11.63 -10.23
C ARG A 243 14.53 11.26 -10.59
N LEU A 244 15.46 11.49 -9.65
CA LEU A 244 16.87 11.11 -9.75
C LEU A 244 17.17 9.72 -9.16
N TRP A 245 16.16 8.85 -8.99
CA TRP A 245 16.32 7.49 -8.46
C TRP A 245 17.38 6.65 -9.18
N TRP A 246 17.67 6.97 -10.44
CA TRP A 246 18.69 6.35 -11.29
C TRP A 246 20.12 6.81 -10.96
N LEU A 247 20.33 7.81 -10.09
CA LEU A 247 21.62 8.11 -9.48
C LEU A 247 21.93 7.02 -8.46
N GLU A 248 22.29 5.87 -8.97
CA GLU A 248 22.52 4.63 -8.25
C GLU A 248 23.92 4.11 -8.53
N TRP A 249 24.55 3.52 -7.53
CA TRP A 249 25.86 2.90 -7.71
C TRP A 249 26.17 1.92 -6.58
N GLY A 250 27.16 1.03 -6.83
CA GLY A 250 27.77 0.16 -5.85
C GLY A 250 27.20 -1.26 -5.80
N GLY A 251 26.38 -1.67 -6.80
CA GLY A 251 25.87 -3.04 -6.86
C GLY A 251 26.94 -4.11 -7.11
N THR A 252 28.12 -3.71 -7.57
CA THR A 252 29.31 -4.59 -7.74
C THR A 252 30.20 -4.64 -6.48
N LEU A 253 29.86 -3.90 -5.42
CA LEU A 253 30.57 -3.84 -4.15
C LEU A 253 29.79 -4.54 -3.04
N ASP A 254 30.43 -4.69 -1.87
CA ASP A 254 29.71 -5.07 -0.66
C ASP A 254 28.85 -3.90 -0.21
N THR A 255 27.53 -4.00 -0.44
CA THR A 255 26.55 -2.95 -0.13
C THR A 255 26.41 -2.68 1.38
N ILE A 256 27.04 -3.46 2.24
CA ILE A 256 27.06 -3.27 3.69
C ILE A 256 28.39 -2.64 4.11
N HIS A 257 29.51 -3.34 3.87
CA HIS A 257 30.82 -2.91 4.38
C HIS A 257 31.42 -1.75 3.57
N ASP A 258 31.16 -1.68 2.24
CA ASP A 258 31.57 -0.56 1.38
C ASP A 258 30.54 0.61 1.34
N SER A 259 29.53 0.63 2.21
CA SER A 259 28.43 1.61 2.16
C SER A 259 28.93 3.06 2.18
N GLU A 260 29.96 3.37 3.00
CA GLU A 260 30.57 4.72 3.06
C GLU A 260 31.31 5.07 1.77
N LYS A 261 32.03 4.12 1.15
CA LYS A 261 32.68 4.30 -0.14
C LYS A 261 31.67 4.54 -1.26
N ILE A 262 30.56 3.79 -1.23
CA ILE A 262 29.46 3.97 -2.18
C ILE A 262 28.83 5.36 -2.01
N LYS A 263 28.61 5.82 -0.78
CA LYS A 263 28.11 7.15 -0.47
C LYS A 263 29.00 8.25 -1.05
N TRP A 264 30.31 8.15 -0.87
CA TRP A 264 31.27 9.11 -1.40
C TRP A 264 31.23 9.20 -2.91
N GLU A 265 31.14 8.08 -3.63
CA GLU A 265 31.04 8.08 -5.09
C GLU A 265 29.72 8.70 -5.55
N LEU A 266 28.61 8.37 -4.89
CA LEU A 266 27.30 8.97 -5.19
C LEU A 266 27.28 10.48 -4.94
N TRP A 267 27.97 10.98 -3.92
CA TRP A 267 28.14 12.45 -3.74
C TRP A 267 28.88 13.09 -4.88
N LYS A 268 29.99 12.48 -5.34
CA LYS A 268 30.70 12.99 -6.55
C LYS A 268 29.76 13.11 -7.73
N VAL A 269 28.95 12.08 -7.98
CA VAL A 269 27.97 12.05 -9.04
C VAL A 269 26.89 13.12 -8.85
N ALA A 270 26.25 13.19 -7.68
CA ALA A 270 25.17 14.14 -7.41
C ALA A 270 25.63 15.60 -7.59
N TYR A 271 26.78 15.96 -7.04
CA TYR A 271 27.35 17.30 -7.20
C TYR A 271 27.84 17.55 -8.62
N GLY A 272 28.28 16.52 -9.36
CA GLY A 272 28.66 16.62 -10.77
C GLY A 272 27.44 16.86 -11.68
N VAL A 273 26.32 16.17 -11.43
CA VAL A 273 25.05 16.38 -12.12
C VAL A 273 24.54 17.81 -11.87
N TRP A 274 24.56 18.24 -10.62
CA TRP A 274 24.15 19.60 -10.27
C TRP A 274 25.05 20.65 -10.92
N ASN A 275 26.39 20.43 -10.94
CA ASN A 275 27.34 21.31 -11.65
C ASN A 275 27.02 21.38 -13.15
N HIS A 276 26.69 20.28 -13.79
CA HIS A 276 26.26 20.25 -15.18
C HIS A 276 24.99 21.09 -15.40
N ILE A 277 23.97 20.94 -14.57
CA ILE A 277 22.74 21.73 -14.63
C ILE A 277 23.05 23.23 -14.48
N LYS A 278 23.90 23.63 -13.54
CA LYS A 278 24.16 25.03 -13.23
C LYS A 278 25.16 25.71 -14.17
N ASN A 279 26.18 24.99 -14.66
CA ASN A 279 27.36 25.61 -15.26
C ASN A 279 27.64 25.15 -16.71
N SER A 280 26.88 24.21 -17.28
CA SER A 280 27.12 23.77 -18.68
C SER A 280 26.65 24.78 -19.74
N GLY A 281 25.82 25.74 -19.33
CA GLY A 281 25.15 26.66 -20.26
C GLY A 281 23.94 26.04 -21.00
N GLN A 282 23.63 24.77 -20.78
CA GLN A 282 22.51 24.09 -21.45
C GLN A 282 21.15 24.36 -20.75
N PHE A 283 21.14 24.88 -19.53
CA PHE A 283 19.95 25.09 -18.70
C PHE A 283 19.86 26.55 -18.22
N PRO A 284 19.53 27.52 -19.09
CA PRO A 284 19.48 28.94 -18.72
C PRO A 284 18.47 29.19 -17.57
N ASP A 285 17.35 28.46 -17.55
CA ASP A 285 16.33 28.57 -16.50
C ASP A 285 16.81 28.06 -15.12
N ALA A 286 17.96 27.39 -15.06
CA ALA A 286 18.55 26.98 -13.79
C ALA A 286 19.26 28.15 -13.07
N ALA A 287 19.35 29.33 -13.67
CA ALA A 287 20.09 30.47 -13.11
C ALA A 287 19.63 30.82 -11.67
N THR A 288 18.33 30.77 -11.39
CA THR A 288 17.73 31.09 -10.09
C THR A 288 17.67 29.91 -9.12
N LEU A 289 18.01 28.69 -9.57
CA LEU A 289 17.94 27.49 -8.73
C LEU A 289 19.17 27.36 -7.83
N THR A 290 18.94 26.92 -6.57
CA THR A 290 19.98 26.52 -5.63
C THR A 290 19.70 25.14 -5.06
N LEU A 291 20.73 24.45 -4.55
CA LEU A 291 20.53 23.22 -3.77
C LEU A 291 19.79 23.55 -2.49
N GLU A 292 18.75 22.79 -2.19
CA GLU A 292 18.03 22.83 -0.91
C GLU A 292 18.49 21.70 0.00
N TRP A 293 18.71 20.52 -0.58
CA TRP A 293 19.10 19.33 0.15
C TRP A 293 19.86 18.37 -0.75
N VAL A 294 20.83 17.67 -0.19
CA VAL A 294 21.54 16.53 -0.80
C VAL A 294 21.53 15.39 0.22
N GLY A 295 21.20 14.18 -0.22
CA GLY A 295 21.16 13.02 0.66
C GLY A 295 22.49 12.80 1.38
N THR A 296 22.43 12.60 2.69
CA THR A 296 23.60 12.32 3.54
C THR A 296 23.69 10.85 3.93
N ILE A 297 22.58 10.14 3.82
CA ILE A 297 22.47 8.70 4.00
C ILE A 297 22.00 8.08 2.69
N PRO A 298 22.68 7.06 2.18
CA PRO A 298 22.25 6.43 0.93
C PRO A 298 20.98 5.60 1.15
N GLY A 299 20.06 5.70 0.19
CA GLY A 299 18.91 4.82 0.09
C GLY A 299 19.37 3.44 -0.37
N LYS A 300 19.40 2.49 0.55
CA LYS A 300 19.85 1.13 0.30
C LYS A 300 18.71 0.29 -0.32
N ARG A 301 19.01 -0.46 -1.39
CA ARG A 301 18.04 -1.37 -2.02
C ARG A 301 18.24 -2.80 -1.54
N GLU A 302 19.43 -3.35 -1.68
CA GLU A 302 19.72 -4.75 -1.39
C GLU A 302 20.93 -4.92 -0.47
N SER A 303 20.86 -5.94 0.37
CA SER A 303 21.91 -6.42 1.23
C SER A 303 21.72 -7.92 1.48
N ARG A 304 21.77 -8.40 2.72
CA ARG A 304 21.45 -9.78 3.09
C ARG A 304 19.98 -10.09 2.84
N ARG A 305 19.70 -11.26 2.30
CA ARG A 305 18.37 -11.88 2.21
C ARG A 305 18.43 -13.16 3.04
N PHE A 306 17.71 -13.18 4.16
CA PHE A 306 17.78 -14.33 5.05
C PHE A 306 16.97 -15.51 4.51
N GLU A 307 17.31 -16.71 4.97
CA GLU A 307 16.59 -17.91 4.58
C GLU A 307 15.55 -18.25 5.64
N GLY A 308 14.30 -18.25 5.20
CA GLY A 308 13.17 -18.83 5.92
C GLY A 308 12.98 -20.32 5.57
N ASP A 309 11.86 -20.89 5.98
CA ASP A 309 11.50 -22.26 5.58
C ASP A 309 11.03 -22.33 4.11
N VAL A 310 10.70 -21.19 3.52
CA VAL A 310 10.38 -21.02 2.09
C VAL A 310 11.14 -19.84 1.53
N MET A 311 11.64 -19.99 0.31
CA MET A 311 12.23 -18.93 -0.51
C MET A 311 11.21 -18.49 -1.55
N ILE A 312 10.79 -17.22 -1.54
CA ILE A 312 9.95 -16.64 -2.58
C ILE A 312 10.76 -16.53 -3.88
N LYS A 313 10.20 -16.95 -5.00
CA LYS A 313 10.87 -17.04 -6.30
C LYS A 313 10.07 -16.33 -7.41
N GLN A 314 10.70 -16.11 -8.55
CA GLN A 314 10.03 -15.53 -9.73
C GLN A 314 8.69 -16.21 -10.04
N GLN A 315 8.63 -17.53 -9.96
CA GLN A 315 7.42 -18.30 -10.27
C GLN A 315 6.26 -17.99 -9.32
N ASP A 316 6.55 -17.74 -8.03
CA ASP A 316 5.51 -17.37 -7.06
C ASP A 316 4.84 -16.04 -7.43
N LEU A 317 5.62 -15.10 -7.97
CA LEU A 317 5.13 -13.80 -8.42
C LEU A 317 4.32 -13.91 -9.72
N VAL A 318 4.85 -14.61 -10.70
CA VAL A 318 4.28 -14.66 -12.06
C VAL A 318 3.04 -15.56 -12.13
N GLU A 319 3.09 -16.70 -11.44
CA GLU A 319 1.99 -17.68 -11.40
C GLU A 319 0.93 -17.31 -10.36
N GLN A 320 1.21 -16.34 -9.46
CA GLN A 320 0.40 -15.98 -8.28
C GLN A 320 0.07 -17.24 -7.46
N ARG A 321 1.11 -17.97 -7.06
CA ARG A 321 0.97 -19.22 -6.30
C ARG A 321 0.23 -18.96 -4.99
N GLN A 322 -0.69 -19.87 -4.67
CA GLN A 322 -1.45 -19.84 -3.44
C GLN A 322 -0.68 -20.54 -2.32
N HIS A 323 -0.70 -19.94 -1.13
CA HIS A 323 -0.06 -20.46 0.07
C HIS A 323 -1.06 -20.53 1.21
N ALA A 324 -1.18 -21.70 1.86
CA ALA A 324 -2.08 -21.86 3.01
C ALA A 324 -1.67 -20.97 4.21
N ASP A 325 -0.40 -20.62 4.29
CA ASP A 325 0.21 -19.75 5.28
C ASP A 325 0.41 -18.31 4.77
N THR A 326 -0.41 -17.88 3.81
CA THR A 326 -0.35 -16.49 3.31
C THR A 326 -0.74 -15.51 4.40
N VAL A 327 0.05 -14.44 4.57
CA VAL A 327 -0.20 -13.38 5.57
C VAL A 327 -0.03 -11.98 4.99
N SER A 328 0.46 -11.87 3.76
CA SER A 328 0.73 -10.63 3.08
C SER A 328 0.72 -10.82 1.56
N PHE A 329 0.93 -9.75 0.81
CA PHE A 329 0.99 -9.78 -0.64
C PHE A 329 1.95 -8.73 -1.18
N GLY A 330 2.33 -8.88 -2.44
CA GLY A 330 3.01 -7.87 -3.23
C GLY A 330 2.36 -7.74 -4.61
N GLY A 331 2.74 -6.71 -5.36
CA GLY A 331 2.20 -6.43 -6.68
C GLY A 331 3.08 -5.49 -7.50
N TRP A 332 4.24 -5.08 -6.97
CA TRP A 332 5.24 -4.34 -7.74
C TRP A 332 5.82 -5.23 -8.84
N ALA A 333 6.26 -4.61 -9.93
CA ALA A 333 6.95 -5.33 -11.00
C ALA A 333 8.23 -6.02 -10.51
N ILE A 334 8.70 -7.04 -11.23
CA ILE A 334 10.07 -7.53 -11.09
C ILE A 334 11.00 -6.43 -11.60
N ASP A 335 11.63 -5.72 -10.69
CA ASP A 335 12.36 -4.47 -10.93
C ASP A 335 13.86 -4.69 -10.74
N LEU A 336 14.54 -4.93 -11.84
CA LEU A 336 15.96 -5.25 -11.90
C LEU A 336 16.76 -4.01 -12.33
N HIS A 337 17.82 -3.71 -11.61
CA HIS A 337 18.70 -2.57 -11.88
C HIS A 337 20.10 -3.08 -12.29
N PRO A 338 20.80 -2.40 -13.21
CA PRO A 338 22.18 -2.76 -13.53
C PRO A 338 23.09 -2.51 -12.32
N SER A 339 23.96 -3.44 -12.00
CA SER A 339 24.88 -3.36 -10.86
C SER A 339 25.87 -2.17 -10.95
N ASP A 340 26.24 -1.74 -12.17
CA ASP A 340 27.05 -0.56 -12.42
C ASP A 340 26.27 0.76 -12.22
N GLY A 341 24.97 0.71 -12.07
CA GLY A 341 24.08 1.84 -11.77
C GLY A 341 24.20 2.98 -12.76
N VAL A 342 24.54 4.18 -12.28
CA VAL A 342 24.62 5.42 -13.09
C VAL A 342 25.66 5.35 -14.22
N PHE A 343 26.67 4.51 -14.10
CA PHE A 343 27.70 4.31 -15.12
C PHE A 343 27.36 3.23 -16.14
N SER A 344 26.22 2.56 -16.00
CA SER A 344 25.76 1.58 -16.97
C SER A 344 25.25 2.24 -18.26
N ALA A 345 25.58 1.64 -19.40
CA ALA A 345 24.99 2.00 -20.69
C ALA A 345 23.54 1.46 -20.86
N GLN A 346 23.11 0.55 -19.98
CA GLN A 346 21.76 0.02 -19.99
C GLN A 346 20.75 1.01 -19.37
N PRO A 347 19.43 0.81 -19.58
CA PRO A 347 18.39 1.54 -18.85
C PRO A 347 18.60 1.43 -17.34
N GLY A 348 18.21 2.46 -16.58
CA GLY A 348 18.36 2.50 -15.12
C GLY A 348 17.62 1.40 -14.37
N CYS A 349 16.58 0.85 -14.99
CA CYS A 349 15.88 -0.35 -14.51
C CYS A 349 15.23 -1.11 -15.66
N GLN A 350 14.88 -2.35 -15.39
CA GLN A 350 14.04 -3.20 -16.24
C GLN A 350 12.88 -3.68 -15.36
N GLN A 351 11.70 -3.15 -15.59
CA GLN A 351 10.50 -3.50 -14.85
C GLN A 351 9.63 -4.43 -15.67
N TRP A 352 9.46 -5.66 -15.22
CA TRP A 352 8.62 -6.66 -15.84
C TRP A 352 7.36 -6.86 -15.00
N HIS A 353 6.21 -6.48 -15.58
CA HIS A 353 4.92 -6.54 -14.89
C HIS A 353 4.31 -7.93 -14.99
N SER A 354 3.83 -8.46 -13.87
CA SER A 354 2.96 -9.62 -13.81
C SER A 354 1.50 -9.19 -13.70
N LYS A 355 0.57 -10.10 -14.03
CA LYS A 355 -0.88 -9.83 -13.97
C LYS A 355 -1.41 -10.17 -12.58
N GLY A 356 -1.83 -9.16 -11.83
CA GLY A 356 -2.39 -9.31 -10.49
C GLY A 356 -1.35 -9.22 -9.36
N VAL A 357 -1.82 -9.47 -8.15
CA VAL A 357 -1.01 -9.49 -6.93
C VAL A 357 -0.59 -10.93 -6.61
N PHE A 358 0.54 -11.10 -5.92
CA PHE A 358 1.03 -12.40 -5.47
C PHE A 358 1.02 -12.48 -3.95
N GLN A 359 0.78 -13.68 -3.42
CA GLN A 359 0.77 -13.95 -1.99
C GLN A 359 2.20 -14.06 -1.44
N ILE A 360 2.40 -13.60 -0.21
CA ILE A 360 3.65 -13.73 0.55
C ILE A 360 3.39 -14.66 1.73
N PRO A 361 4.03 -15.84 1.77
CA PRO A 361 3.83 -16.82 2.82
C PRO A 361 4.55 -16.44 4.13
N TYR A 362 3.95 -16.77 5.26
CA TYR A 362 4.51 -16.58 6.60
C TYR A 362 5.89 -17.24 6.77
N ARG A 363 6.10 -18.43 6.16
CA ARG A 363 7.37 -19.16 6.20
C ARG A 363 8.56 -18.42 5.60
N ALA A 364 8.35 -17.32 4.92
CA ALA A 364 9.42 -16.43 4.43
C ALA A 364 9.85 -15.38 5.46
N MET A 365 9.16 -15.23 6.59
CA MET A 365 9.27 -14.10 7.52
C MET A 365 9.92 -14.46 8.87
N TYR A 366 10.52 -15.62 9.01
CA TYR A 366 11.31 -16.00 10.18
C TYR A 366 12.55 -16.80 9.77
N SER A 367 13.57 -16.82 10.65
CA SER A 367 14.81 -17.54 10.38
C SER A 367 14.62 -19.05 10.42
N ARG A 368 15.15 -19.76 9.43
CA ARG A 368 15.09 -21.22 9.40
C ARG A 368 15.89 -21.91 10.51
N ASN A 369 16.92 -21.24 11.07
CA ASN A 369 17.85 -21.83 12.02
C ASN A 369 18.02 -21.06 13.34
N ILE A 370 17.44 -19.87 13.49
CA ILE A 370 17.38 -19.16 14.77
C ILE A 370 15.92 -19.16 15.24
N LYS A 371 15.67 -19.83 16.39
CA LYS A 371 14.34 -20.23 16.83
C LYS A 371 13.39 -19.07 17.13
N ASN A 372 13.87 -17.97 17.71
CA ASN A 372 13.07 -16.86 18.19
C ASN A 372 13.31 -15.56 17.40
N LEU A 373 13.70 -15.69 16.11
CA LEU A 373 14.00 -14.55 15.25
C LEU A 373 13.03 -14.45 14.08
N PHE A 374 12.27 -13.35 14.06
CA PHE A 374 11.50 -12.91 12.91
C PHE A 374 12.33 -12.00 12.00
N LEU A 375 11.97 -11.99 10.73
CA LEU A 375 12.57 -11.19 9.65
C LEU A 375 11.49 -10.26 9.07
N ALA A 376 11.72 -8.95 9.08
CA ALA A 376 10.78 -7.97 8.56
C ALA A 376 11.43 -7.02 7.56
N GLY A 377 10.65 -6.59 6.58
CA GLY A 377 11.11 -5.68 5.53
C GLY A 377 11.83 -6.42 4.38
N ARG A 378 12.85 -5.78 3.80
CA ARG A 378 13.53 -6.30 2.61
C ARG A 378 14.41 -7.53 2.86
N ILE A 379 14.65 -7.90 4.09
CA ILE A 379 15.52 -9.03 4.47
C ILE A 379 14.81 -10.38 4.55
N ILE A 380 13.52 -10.46 4.24
CA ILE A 380 12.76 -11.71 4.20
C ILE A 380 13.33 -12.69 3.17
N SER A 381 12.90 -13.94 3.25
CA SER A 381 13.39 -15.02 2.39
C SER A 381 12.88 -14.91 0.96
N ALA A 382 13.69 -14.37 0.07
CA ALA A 382 13.39 -14.22 -1.36
C ALA A 382 14.66 -14.41 -2.20
N SER A 383 14.53 -14.95 -3.43
CA SER A 383 15.59 -14.92 -4.43
C SER A 383 15.90 -13.50 -4.87
N HIS A 384 17.04 -13.25 -5.49
CA HIS A 384 17.38 -11.93 -6.05
C HIS A 384 16.32 -11.43 -7.03
N ILE A 385 15.79 -12.29 -7.88
CA ILE A 385 14.77 -11.92 -8.87
C ILE A 385 13.45 -11.56 -8.19
N ALA A 386 12.96 -12.39 -7.28
CA ALA A 386 11.73 -12.11 -6.54
C ALA A 386 11.87 -10.89 -5.61
N PHE A 387 13.07 -10.68 -5.07
CA PHE A 387 13.41 -9.52 -4.27
C PHE A 387 13.15 -8.19 -5.02
N GLY A 388 13.36 -8.16 -6.33
CA GLY A 388 13.03 -7.00 -7.16
C GLY A 388 11.62 -6.46 -6.93
N SER A 389 10.67 -7.34 -6.60
CA SER A 389 9.27 -6.98 -6.30
C SER A 389 8.97 -6.87 -4.79
N THR A 390 9.55 -7.75 -3.96
CA THR A 390 9.18 -7.83 -2.53
C THR A 390 9.80 -6.72 -1.66
N ARG A 391 10.81 -5.99 -2.18
CA ARG A 391 11.60 -5.00 -1.45
C ARG A 391 10.96 -3.60 -1.32
N VAL A 392 9.88 -3.31 -2.03
CA VAL A 392 9.26 -1.98 -2.00
C VAL A 392 8.63 -1.69 -0.64
N MET A 393 8.69 -0.43 -0.21
CA MET A 393 8.50 -0.08 1.20
C MET A 393 7.11 -0.36 1.76
N ALA A 394 6.03 -0.15 1.00
CA ALA A 394 4.69 -0.44 1.50
C ALA A 394 4.48 -1.96 1.65
N THR A 395 4.95 -2.77 0.70
CA THR A 395 4.96 -4.24 0.83
C THR A 395 5.81 -4.69 2.03
N CYS A 396 6.98 -4.09 2.24
CA CYS A 396 7.81 -4.36 3.42
C CYS A 396 7.10 -3.97 4.74
N ALA A 397 6.39 -2.87 4.77
CA ALA A 397 5.61 -2.43 5.94
C ALA A 397 4.44 -3.38 6.21
N HIS A 398 3.76 -3.83 5.17
CA HIS A 398 2.68 -4.82 5.25
C HIS A 398 3.17 -6.17 5.78
N ASN A 399 4.36 -6.62 5.36
CA ASN A 399 5.05 -7.77 5.93
C ASN A 399 5.40 -7.55 7.41
N GLY A 400 5.85 -6.33 7.76
CA GLY A 400 6.15 -5.94 9.13
C GLY A 400 4.95 -6.08 10.07
N GLN A 401 3.75 -5.69 9.60
CA GLN A 401 2.49 -5.87 10.35
C GLN A 401 2.22 -7.34 10.65
N ALA A 402 2.39 -8.20 9.64
CA ALA A 402 2.20 -9.64 9.81
C ALA A 402 3.16 -10.21 10.85
N VAL A 403 4.42 -9.79 10.81
CA VAL A 403 5.44 -10.17 11.79
C VAL A 403 5.08 -9.66 13.18
N GLY A 404 4.60 -8.41 13.32
CA GLY A 404 4.23 -7.83 14.61
C GLY A 404 3.11 -8.60 15.31
N VAL A 405 2.03 -8.95 14.57
CA VAL A 405 0.93 -9.77 15.11
C VAL A 405 1.42 -11.19 15.45
N ALA A 406 2.20 -11.81 14.56
CA ALA A 406 2.77 -13.14 14.80
C ALA A 406 3.67 -13.17 16.05
N ALA A 407 4.53 -12.16 16.20
CA ALA A 407 5.40 -12.01 17.36
C ALA A 407 4.60 -11.85 18.67
N ALA A 408 3.50 -11.09 18.63
CA ALA A 408 2.61 -10.93 19.79
C ALA A 408 1.92 -12.25 20.19
N ILE A 409 1.46 -13.03 19.20
CA ILE A 409 0.89 -14.37 19.47
C ILE A 409 1.94 -15.29 20.07
N CYS A 410 3.18 -15.29 19.52
CA CYS A 410 4.29 -16.08 20.04
C CYS A 410 4.64 -15.70 21.48
N ALA A 411 4.81 -14.40 21.76
CA ALA A 411 5.18 -13.93 23.09
C ALA A 411 4.12 -14.26 24.14
N LYS A 412 2.84 -14.06 23.78
CA LYS A 412 1.70 -14.35 24.66
C LYS A 412 1.54 -15.81 25.01
N ASN A 413 1.81 -16.71 24.05
CA ASN A 413 1.56 -18.15 24.19
C ASN A 413 2.84 -18.96 24.38
N GLU A 414 4.00 -18.30 24.58
CA GLU A 414 5.31 -18.93 24.73
C GLU A 414 5.67 -19.86 23.55
N LEU A 415 5.27 -19.45 22.34
CA LEU A 415 5.52 -20.19 21.09
C LEU A 415 6.74 -19.63 20.34
N GLN A 416 7.33 -20.49 19.51
CA GLN A 416 8.33 -20.06 18.53
C GLN A 416 7.66 -19.70 17.20
N PRO A 417 8.28 -18.87 16.35
CA PRO A 417 7.75 -18.54 15.04
C PRO A 417 7.24 -19.72 14.22
N ARG A 418 7.98 -20.81 14.18
CA ARG A 418 7.61 -22.02 13.42
C ARG A 418 6.36 -22.72 13.95
N ASP A 419 6.05 -22.59 15.24
CA ASP A 419 4.90 -23.26 15.85
C ASP A 419 3.57 -22.69 15.32
N LEU A 420 3.57 -21.45 14.81
CA LEU A 420 2.37 -20.84 14.19
C LEU A 420 1.96 -21.49 12.86
N LEU A 421 2.76 -22.38 12.29
CA LEU A 421 2.37 -23.15 11.11
C LEU A 421 1.30 -24.21 11.39
N ALA A 422 1.06 -24.54 12.65
CA ALA A 422 -0.08 -25.36 13.03
C ALA A 422 -1.39 -24.69 12.59
N ALA A 423 -2.28 -25.45 11.94
CA ALA A 423 -3.47 -24.89 11.29
C ALA A 423 -4.32 -23.97 12.21
N PRO A 424 -4.61 -24.30 13.49
CA PRO A 424 -5.37 -23.39 14.35
C PRO A 424 -4.66 -22.05 14.59
N SER A 425 -3.32 -22.09 14.82
CA SER A 425 -2.53 -20.88 15.08
C SER A 425 -2.39 -20.01 13.84
N MET A 426 -2.27 -20.63 12.66
CA MET A 426 -2.21 -19.89 11.39
C MET A 426 -3.56 -19.22 11.07
N GLN A 427 -4.66 -19.91 11.30
CA GLN A 427 -6.01 -19.32 11.14
C GLN A 427 -6.25 -18.18 12.13
N GLU A 428 -5.76 -18.30 13.37
CA GLU A 428 -5.80 -17.20 14.34
C GLU A 428 -4.98 -16.01 13.85
N LEU A 429 -3.75 -16.23 13.40
CA LEU A 429 -2.90 -15.18 12.84
C LEU A 429 -3.59 -14.47 11.66
N GLN A 430 -4.08 -15.20 10.68
CA GLN A 430 -4.78 -14.63 9.53
C GLN A 430 -6.03 -13.84 9.95
N ARG A 431 -6.82 -14.35 10.89
CA ARG A 431 -8.00 -13.65 11.42
C ARG A 431 -7.62 -12.34 12.11
N GLU A 432 -6.61 -12.34 13.00
CA GLU A 432 -6.15 -11.13 13.69
C GLU A 432 -5.59 -10.10 12.70
N LEU A 433 -4.88 -10.53 11.65
CA LEU A 433 -4.41 -9.65 10.59
C LEU A 433 -5.57 -8.98 9.84
N LEU A 434 -6.58 -9.76 9.45
CA LEU A 434 -7.77 -9.22 8.78
C LEU A 434 -8.55 -8.27 9.70
N ARG A 435 -8.62 -8.56 11.01
CA ARG A 435 -9.25 -7.68 12.01
C ARG A 435 -8.60 -6.31 12.09
N ILE A 436 -7.29 -6.20 11.94
CA ILE A 436 -6.56 -4.92 11.97
C ILE A 436 -6.55 -4.21 10.61
N GLY A 437 -7.28 -4.71 9.61
CA GLY A 437 -7.40 -4.10 8.29
C GLY A 437 -6.32 -4.52 7.30
N GLN A 438 -5.52 -5.55 7.61
CA GLN A 438 -4.59 -6.13 6.64
C GLN A 438 -5.36 -6.90 5.58
N TYR A 439 -5.04 -6.67 4.31
CA TYR A 439 -5.60 -7.45 3.22
C TYR A 439 -4.75 -8.69 2.96
N ILE A 440 -5.40 -9.84 2.85
CA ILE A 440 -4.79 -11.11 2.43
C ILE A 440 -5.56 -11.60 1.20
N PRO A 441 -4.95 -11.63 0.01
CA PRO A 441 -5.64 -12.01 -1.23
C PRO A 441 -6.32 -13.36 -1.12
N GLY A 442 -7.62 -13.39 -1.44
CA GLY A 442 -8.42 -14.60 -1.43
C GLY A 442 -8.90 -15.06 -0.04
N VAL A 443 -8.60 -14.32 1.04
CA VAL A 443 -9.02 -14.68 2.41
C VAL A 443 -10.02 -13.66 2.94
N ALA A 444 -11.24 -14.13 3.22
CA ALA A 444 -12.27 -13.34 3.87
C ALA A 444 -12.16 -13.43 5.40
N LEU A 445 -12.49 -12.33 6.10
CA LEU A 445 -12.61 -12.36 7.55
C LEU A 445 -13.86 -13.16 7.97
N VAL A 446 -13.64 -14.26 8.67
CA VAL A 446 -14.68 -14.99 9.36
C VAL A 446 -14.43 -14.86 10.87
N ASP A 447 -15.28 -14.08 11.54
CA ASP A 447 -15.15 -13.79 12.96
C ASP A 447 -16.45 -14.11 13.69
N GLU A 448 -16.45 -15.17 14.49
CA GLU A 448 -17.61 -15.62 15.26
C GLU A 448 -17.96 -14.66 16.42
N LYS A 449 -17.04 -13.79 16.83
CA LYS A 449 -17.28 -12.78 17.86
C LYS A 449 -17.96 -11.52 17.33
N ASP A 450 -18.03 -11.38 16.02
CA ASP A 450 -18.67 -10.23 15.39
C ASP A 450 -20.19 -10.37 15.44
N LEU A 451 -20.82 -9.61 16.30
CA LEU A 451 -22.27 -9.60 16.52
C LEU A 451 -23.05 -9.10 15.28
N ALA A 452 -22.43 -8.27 14.43
CA ALA A 452 -23.09 -7.77 13.22
C ALA A 452 -23.44 -8.92 12.24
N ARG A 453 -22.69 -10.02 12.25
CA ARG A 453 -22.94 -11.20 11.41
C ARG A 453 -24.22 -11.95 11.76
N THR A 454 -24.78 -11.73 12.96
CA THR A 454 -26.04 -12.34 13.44
C THR A 454 -27.22 -11.38 13.39
N ALA A 455 -27.00 -10.13 12.99
CA ALA A 455 -28.04 -9.13 12.84
C ALA A 455 -28.78 -9.28 11.50
N GLU A 456 -30.05 -8.95 11.50
CA GLU A 456 -30.76 -8.58 10.28
C GLU A 456 -30.33 -7.17 9.92
N ILE A 457 -29.69 -6.99 8.75
CA ILE A 457 -29.20 -5.69 8.31
C ILE A 457 -30.08 -5.16 7.18
N THR A 458 -30.57 -3.96 7.33
CA THR A 458 -31.36 -3.24 6.33
C THR A 458 -30.80 -1.84 6.08
N ALA A 459 -31.13 -1.25 4.95
CA ALA A 459 -30.80 0.14 4.67
C ALA A 459 -31.98 0.87 4.04
N THR A 460 -32.04 2.18 4.24
CA THR A 460 -33.06 3.02 3.62
C THR A 460 -32.88 3.16 2.11
N SER A 461 -31.69 2.82 1.60
CA SER A 461 -31.33 2.93 0.19
C SER A 461 -30.23 1.96 -0.19
N GLU A 462 -30.33 1.33 -1.38
CA GLU A 462 -29.29 0.54 -2.03
C GLU A 462 -29.17 0.95 -3.50
N LEU A 463 -27.96 1.16 -3.97
CA LEU A 463 -27.71 1.57 -5.34
C LEU A 463 -28.03 0.43 -6.33
N LYS A 464 -28.89 0.74 -7.29
CA LYS A 464 -29.03 -0.04 -8.54
C LYS A 464 -28.44 0.81 -9.66
N LEU A 465 -27.16 0.54 -9.98
CA LEU A 465 -26.42 1.38 -10.93
C LEU A 465 -26.95 1.20 -12.35
N SER A 466 -27.75 2.16 -12.80
CA SER A 466 -28.35 2.19 -14.14
C SER A 466 -27.69 3.20 -15.08
N GLN A 467 -26.93 4.18 -14.54
CA GLN A 467 -26.28 5.20 -15.36
C GLN A 467 -25.17 5.94 -14.62
N PHE A 468 -24.27 6.50 -15.42
CA PHE A 468 -23.43 7.65 -15.07
C PHE A 468 -23.89 8.84 -15.94
N ALA A 469 -24.46 9.85 -15.31
CA ALA A 469 -25.01 11.01 -16.01
C ALA A 469 -23.90 11.85 -16.66
N PRO A 470 -24.10 12.38 -17.88
CA PRO A 470 -23.11 13.23 -18.54
C PRO A 470 -22.89 14.54 -17.80
N SER A 471 -21.63 14.95 -17.63
CA SER A 471 -21.25 16.24 -17.01
C SER A 471 -21.26 17.42 -18.00
N GLY A 472 -21.43 17.14 -19.30
CA GLY A 472 -21.27 18.12 -20.36
C GLY A 472 -19.85 18.21 -20.93
N GLU A 473 -18.89 17.54 -20.33
CA GLU A 473 -17.51 17.44 -20.84
C GLU A 473 -17.34 16.23 -21.74
N THR A 474 -16.46 16.35 -22.73
CA THR A 474 -16.09 15.28 -23.64
C THR A 474 -14.58 15.08 -23.66
N MET A 475 -14.15 13.92 -24.11
CA MET A 475 -12.76 13.57 -24.23
C MET A 475 -12.52 12.79 -25.54
N PRO A 476 -11.51 13.15 -26.35
CA PRO A 476 -11.19 12.42 -27.55
C PRO A 476 -10.67 11.02 -27.23
N LEU A 477 -11.02 10.04 -28.07
CA LEU A 477 -10.48 8.69 -27.99
C LEU A 477 -9.08 8.61 -28.63
N ASP A 478 -8.15 9.46 -28.15
CA ASP A 478 -6.73 9.46 -28.53
C ASP A 478 -5.97 8.21 -28.05
N ALA A 479 -6.58 7.45 -27.17
CA ALA A 479 -6.21 6.11 -26.74
C ALA A 479 -7.47 5.30 -26.43
N SER A 480 -7.32 3.99 -26.26
CA SER A 480 -8.46 3.14 -25.87
C SER A 480 -8.86 3.40 -24.43
N TRP A 481 -10.16 3.37 -24.16
CA TRP A 481 -10.76 3.53 -22.84
C TRP A 481 -11.66 2.37 -22.50
N ALA A 482 -11.79 2.04 -21.22
CA ALA A 482 -12.74 1.05 -20.76
C ALA A 482 -13.43 1.50 -19.47
N MET A 483 -14.71 1.12 -19.34
CA MET A 483 -15.38 1.10 -18.04
C MET A 483 -15.23 -0.30 -17.43
N MET A 484 -14.71 -0.34 -16.20
CA MET A 484 -14.69 -1.53 -15.36
C MET A 484 -16.01 -1.63 -14.62
N LEU A 485 -16.85 -2.59 -14.99
CA LEU A 485 -18.18 -2.79 -14.42
C LEU A 485 -18.23 -4.11 -13.64
N PRO A 486 -18.65 -4.09 -12.36
CA PRO A 486 -18.82 -5.32 -11.59
C PRO A 486 -20.07 -6.05 -12.07
N VAL A 487 -19.90 -7.23 -12.66
CA VAL A 487 -20.99 -8.04 -13.19
C VAL A 487 -21.16 -9.34 -12.40
N GLN A 488 -22.40 -9.84 -12.35
CA GLN A 488 -22.77 -11.07 -11.70
C GLN A 488 -23.01 -12.17 -12.75
N PRO A 489 -23.06 -13.45 -12.34
CA PRO A 489 -23.43 -14.54 -13.24
C PRO A 489 -24.76 -14.28 -13.94
N GLY A 490 -24.80 -14.52 -15.24
CA GLY A 490 -25.97 -14.29 -16.10
C GLY A 490 -25.64 -13.56 -17.39
N ALA A 491 -26.65 -13.08 -18.08
CA ALA A 491 -26.46 -12.31 -19.31
C ALA A 491 -25.75 -10.98 -19.05
N MET A 492 -24.75 -10.64 -19.87
CA MET A 492 -24.06 -9.35 -19.80
C MET A 492 -25.09 -8.22 -20.04
N PRO A 493 -25.19 -7.21 -19.15
CA PRO A 493 -26.03 -6.04 -19.37
C PRO A 493 -25.65 -5.28 -20.65
N SER A 494 -26.63 -4.66 -21.31
CA SER A 494 -26.36 -3.71 -22.37
C SER A 494 -25.80 -2.41 -21.79
N VAL A 495 -24.88 -1.77 -22.52
CA VAL A 495 -24.25 -0.50 -22.12
C VAL A 495 -24.40 0.50 -23.26
N GLU A 496 -24.96 1.68 -22.99
CA GLU A 496 -25.11 2.75 -23.98
C GLU A 496 -24.18 3.91 -23.60
N PHE A 497 -23.19 4.21 -24.44
CA PHE A 497 -22.33 5.40 -24.33
C PHE A 497 -22.92 6.58 -25.10
N LEU A 498 -22.45 7.80 -24.75
CA LEU A 498 -22.76 9.03 -25.45
C LEU A 498 -21.49 9.56 -26.13
N LEU A 499 -21.54 9.81 -27.43
CA LEU A 499 -20.38 10.14 -28.26
C LEU A 499 -20.63 11.41 -29.09
N ASP A 500 -19.55 12.14 -29.41
CA ASP A 500 -19.47 13.11 -30.48
C ASP A 500 -18.56 12.57 -31.57
N VAL A 501 -19.00 12.66 -32.83
CA VAL A 501 -18.28 12.14 -34.00
C VAL A 501 -18.03 13.27 -35.01
N SER A 502 -16.76 13.55 -35.26
CA SER A 502 -16.33 14.66 -36.13
C SER A 502 -16.40 14.34 -37.63
N ALA A 503 -16.16 13.07 -37.99
CA ALA A 503 -16.22 12.58 -39.37
C ALA A 503 -16.79 11.14 -39.39
N PRO A 504 -17.41 10.70 -40.53
CA PRO A 504 -17.87 9.33 -40.66
C PRO A 504 -16.72 8.35 -40.45
N THR A 505 -16.87 7.42 -39.49
CA THR A 505 -15.80 6.52 -39.10
C THR A 505 -16.36 5.16 -38.63
N THR A 506 -15.48 4.19 -38.38
CA THR A 506 -15.82 2.90 -37.76
C THR A 506 -15.16 2.84 -36.40
N LEU A 507 -15.96 2.73 -35.36
CA LEU A 507 -15.46 2.53 -33.99
C LEU A 507 -15.43 1.04 -33.68
N ARG A 508 -14.26 0.55 -33.24
CA ARG A 508 -14.11 -0.79 -32.67
C ARG A 508 -14.40 -0.74 -31.18
N THR A 509 -15.26 -1.64 -30.73
CA THR A 509 -15.58 -1.83 -29.31
C THR A 509 -15.32 -3.28 -28.92
N GLU A 510 -14.96 -3.50 -27.65
CA GLU A 510 -14.67 -4.85 -27.18
C GLU A 510 -15.25 -5.07 -25.77
N LEU A 511 -15.69 -6.30 -25.53
CA LEU A 511 -15.95 -6.81 -24.18
C LEU A 511 -14.76 -7.67 -23.79
N ARG A 512 -14.11 -7.30 -22.69
CA ARG A 512 -12.94 -8.04 -22.17
C ARG A 512 -13.12 -8.42 -20.71
N LEU A 513 -12.44 -9.49 -20.29
CA LEU A 513 -12.32 -9.95 -18.90
C LEU A 513 -10.85 -10.11 -18.53
N SER A 514 -10.60 -10.29 -17.24
CA SER A 514 -9.32 -10.76 -16.71
C SER A 514 -9.33 -12.29 -16.56
N SER A 515 -8.15 -12.91 -16.70
CA SER A 515 -8.02 -14.39 -16.67
C SER A 515 -8.09 -14.97 -15.25
N LYS A 516 -7.86 -14.15 -14.22
CA LYS A 516 -7.78 -14.58 -12.82
C LYS A 516 -8.45 -13.58 -11.89
N PRO A 517 -8.99 -14.01 -10.74
CA PRO A 517 -9.32 -13.11 -9.63
C PRO A 517 -8.11 -12.26 -9.24
N ASP A 518 -8.33 -11.10 -8.63
CA ASP A 518 -7.29 -10.13 -8.25
C ASP A 518 -6.36 -9.65 -9.39
N ASN A 519 -6.65 -10.03 -10.64
CA ASN A 519 -6.05 -9.51 -11.85
C ASN A 519 -7.05 -8.59 -12.56
N HIS A 520 -6.70 -7.33 -12.73
CA HIS A 520 -7.52 -6.34 -13.41
C HIS A 520 -6.91 -5.89 -14.76
N THR A 521 -6.21 -6.82 -15.41
CA THR A 521 -5.74 -6.67 -16.79
C THR A 521 -6.80 -7.20 -17.75
N PRO A 522 -7.32 -6.38 -18.67
CA PRO A 522 -8.34 -6.84 -19.63
C PRO A 522 -7.69 -7.61 -20.80
N GLU A 523 -7.22 -8.82 -20.54
CA GLU A 523 -6.47 -9.61 -21.53
C GLU A 523 -7.30 -10.64 -22.31
N VAL A 524 -8.51 -10.99 -21.83
CA VAL A 524 -9.38 -11.95 -22.48
C VAL A 524 -10.47 -11.21 -23.25
N THR A 525 -10.35 -11.10 -24.57
CA THR A 525 -11.38 -10.50 -25.41
C THR A 525 -12.47 -11.56 -25.71
N LEU A 526 -13.68 -11.29 -25.22
CA LEU A 526 -14.85 -12.15 -25.45
C LEU A 526 -15.54 -11.82 -26.75
N VAL A 527 -15.75 -10.53 -27.03
CA VAL A 527 -16.46 -10.04 -28.22
C VAL A 527 -15.77 -8.80 -28.74
N THR A 528 -15.69 -8.70 -30.06
CA THR A 528 -15.28 -7.47 -30.79
C THR A 528 -16.43 -7.07 -31.72
N GLN A 529 -16.77 -5.78 -31.72
CA GLN A 529 -17.76 -5.20 -32.64
C GLN A 529 -17.15 -4.00 -33.36
N GLU A 530 -17.43 -3.88 -34.66
CA GLU A 530 -17.09 -2.71 -35.46
C GLU A 530 -18.37 -1.98 -35.86
N ILE A 531 -18.50 -0.75 -35.41
CA ILE A 531 -19.73 0.03 -35.51
C ILE A 531 -19.48 1.25 -36.38
N LYS A 532 -20.22 1.35 -37.51
CA LYS A 532 -20.18 2.50 -38.40
C LYS A 532 -20.90 3.67 -37.76
N LEU A 533 -20.20 4.77 -37.58
CA LEU A 533 -20.73 6.01 -37.03
C LEU A 533 -20.79 7.10 -38.11
N ARG A 534 -21.83 7.94 -38.02
CA ARG A 534 -21.98 9.15 -38.83
C ARG A 534 -21.57 10.35 -38.00
N THR A 535 -21.16 11.43 -38.67
CA THR A 535 -20.91 12.72 -38.02
C THR A 535 -22.12 13.18 -37.23
N GLY A 536 -21.91 13.66 -36.02
CA GLY A 536 -22.95 14.18 -35.14
C GLY A 536 -22.50 14.34 -33.69
N ALA A 537 -23.28 15.10 -32.94
CA ALA A 537 -23.10 15.26 -31.49
C ALA A 537 -24.16 14.46 -30.74
N LEU A 538 -23.85 14.09 -29.49
CA LEU A 538 -24.76 13.37 -28.59
C LEU A 538 -25.28 12.05 -29.18
N ILE A 539 -24.44 11.36 -29.95
CA ILE A 539 -24.80 10.08 -30.57
C ILE A 539 -24.84 9.01 -29.48
N LYS A 540 -25.98 8.34 -29.35
CA LYS A 540 -26.14 7.18 -28.47
C LYS A 540 -25.55 5.93 -29.13
N LEU A 541 -24.62 5.28 -28.44
CA LEU A 541 -24.00 4.04 -28.88
C LEU A 541 -24.44 2.90 -27.96
N PRO A 542 -25.53 2.19 -28.29
CA PRO A 542 -25.91 1.00 -27.54
C PRO A 542 -24.99 -0.17 -27.90
N LEU A 543 -24.38 -0.77 -26.90
CA LEU A 543 -23.57 -1.98 -27.00
C LEU A 543 -24.31 -3.14 -26.33
N LYS A 544 -24.67 -4.14 -27.10
CA LYS A 544 -25.23 -5.39 -26.61
C LYS A 544 -24.27 -6.52 -26.94
N PHE A 545 -23.84 -7.21 -25.89
CA PHE A 545 -22.97 -8.37 -26.01
C PHE A 545 -23.78 -9.61 -25.66
N ASP A 546 -23.96 -10.50 -26.62
CA ASP A 546 -24.70 -11.76 -26.39
C ASP A 546 -23.75 -12.77 -25.71
N VAL A 547 -23.38 -12.47 -24.47
CA VAL A 547 -22.44 -13.25 -23.64
C VAL A 547 -23.08 -13.53 -22.30
N VAL A 548 -22.85 -14.74 -21.80
CA VAL A 548 -23.18 -15.15 -20.42
C VAL A 548 -21.90 -15.08 -19.59
N ILE A 549 -21.98 -14.44 -18.44
CA ILE A 549 -20.92 -14.35 -17.44
C ILE A 549 -21.09 -15.52 -16.47
N ASP A 550 -20.05 -16.32 -16.28
CA ASP A 550 -20.13 -17.55 -15.47
C ASP A 550 -19.93 -17.28 -13.97
N ALA A 551 -19.16 -16.27 -13.62
CA ALA A 551 -18.83 -15.92 -12.24
C ALA A 551 -18.79 -14.41 -12.04
N SER A 552 -19.02 -13.96 -10.81
CA SER A 552 -18.86 -12.55 -10.42
C SER A 552 -17.46 -12.05 -10.73
N CYS A 553 -17.34 -11.00 -11.55
CA CYS A 553 -16.06 -10.44 -11.99
C CYS A 553 -16.22 -8.98 -12.45
N TYR A 554 -15.10 -8.36 -12.82
CA TYR A 554 -15.10 -7.08 -13.54
C TYR A 554 -15.07 -7.32 -15.05
N ALA A 555 -16.10 -6.82 -15.75
CA ALA A 555 -16.14 -6.75 -17.19
C ALA A 555 -15.60 -5.37 -17.65
N PHE A 556 -14.77 -5.38 -18.70
CA PHE A 556 -14.21 -4.18 -19.30
C PHE A 556 -14.95 -3.91 -20.63
N VAL A 557 -15.77 -2.87 -20.65
CA VAL A 557 -16.44 -2.39 -21.86
C VAL A 557 -15.55 -1.36 -22.52
N CYS A 558 -14.84 -1.76 -23.57
CA CYS A 558 -13.77 -1.00 -24.20
C CYS A 558 -14.25 -0.23 -25.42
N LEU A 559 -13.91 1.07 -25.48
CA LEU A 559 -13.95 1.91 -26.68
C LEU A 559 -12.52 2.04 -27.19
N MET A 560 -12.24 1.51 -28.36
CA MET A 560 -10.88 1.49 -28.90
C MET A 560 -10.53 2.86 -29.52
N THR A 561 -9.22 3.14 -29.60
CA THR A 561 -8.69 4.41 -30.16
C THR A 561 -9.35 4.77 -31.48
N ASN A 562 -9.89 5.96 -31.57
CA ASN A 562 -10.45 6.54 -32.80
C ASN A 562 -10.39 8.08 -32.72
N PRO A 563 -9.57 8.74 -33.55
CA PRO A 563 -9.35 10.18 -33.48
C PRO A 563 -10.58 11.03 -33.86
N ASP A 564 -11.57 10.45 -34.57
CA ASP A 564 -12.80 11.12 -34.99
C ASP A 564 -13.92 11.02 -33.96
N VAL A 565 -13.66 10.36 -32.82
CA VAL A 565 -14.66 10.12 -31.77
C VAL A 565 -14.22 10.74 -30.46
N ALA A 566 -15.15 11.46 -29.81
CA ALA A 566 -15.03 11.87 -28.42
C ALA A 566 -16.14 11.23 -27.58
N VAL A 567 -15.81 10.77 -26.37
CA VAL A 567 -16.75 10.20 -25.42
C VAL A 567 -17.15 11.22 -24.37
N HIS A 568 -18.42 11.27 -23.99
CA HIS A 568 -18.90 12.11 -22.90
C HIS A 568 -18.48 11.56 -21.54
N LEU A 569 -18.13 12.47 -20.62
CA LEU A 569 -17.67 12.18 -19.27
C LEU A 569 -18.78 12.35 -18.23
N SER A 570 -18.58 11.74 -17.07
CA SER A 570 -19.45 11.89 -15.89
C SER A 570 -18.63 12.26 -14.67
N ASP A 571 -19.16 13.15 -13.84
CA ASP A 571 -18.62 13.50 -12.52
C ASP A 571 -19.01 12.51 -11.42
N GLN A 572 -19.97 11.63 -11.71
CA GLN A 572 -20.44 10.64 -10.75
C GLN A 572 -19.36 9.58 -10.51
N ARG A 573 -19.15 9.26 -9.23
CA ARG A 573 -18.16 8.25 -8.77
C ARG A 573 -18.86 7.27 -7.84
N VAL A 574 -18.57 5.99 -8.02
CA VAL A 574 -19.12 4.90 -7.22
C VAL A 574 -17.97 4.03 -6.75
N THR A 575 -17.97 3.67 -5.48
CA THR A 575 -17.03 2.70 -4.90
C THR A 575 -16.96 1.43 -5.75
N GLY A 576 -15.75 1.01 -6.12
CA GLY A 576 -15.54 -0.19 -6.93
C GLY A 576 -15.94 -0.08 -8.40
N VAL A 577 -16.16 1.14 -8.95
CA VAL A 577 -16.38 1.36 -10.39
C VAL A 577 -15.46 2.46 -10.89
N LEU A 578 -14.77 2.23 -11.99
CA LEU A 578 -13.86 3.23 -12.56
C LEU A 578 -13.62 3.06 -14.06
N ALA A 579 -13.24 4.16 -14.69
CA ALA A 579 -12.74 4.19 -16.05
C ALA A 579 -11.22 3.99 -16.07
N VAL A 580 -10.72 3.24 -17.05
CA VAL A 580 -9.30 3.03 -17.30
C VAL A 580 -8.94 3.42 -18.73
N LYS A 581 -7.74 3.95 -18.91
CA LYS A 581 -7.19 4.36 -20.21
C LYS A 581 -5.94 3.57 -20.54
N GLN A 582 -5.81 3.14 -21.78
CA GLN A 582 -4.61 2.49 -22.27
C GLN A 582 -3.47 3.53 -22.37
N LYS A 583 -2.58 3.53 -21.38
CA LYS A 583 -1.47 4.48 -21.24
C LYS A 583 -0.32 3.80 -20.51
N PHE A 584 0.90 4.11 -20.88
CA PHE A 584 2.10 3.54 -20.27
C PHE A 584 3.11 4.61 -19.86
N ASN A 585 3.98 4.23 -18.91
CA ASN A 585 5.12 5.04 -18.51
C ASN A 585 6.32 4.77 -19.44
N ARG A 586 6.78 5.79 -20.16
CA ARG A 586 7.90 5.69 -21.10
C ARG A 586 9.25 5.36 -20.44
N ALA A 587 9.36 5.51 -19.13
CA ALA A 587 10.57 5.11 -18.39
C ALA A 587 10.72 3.57 -18.28
N VAL A 588 9.61 2.83 -18.37
CA VAL A 588 9.58 1.37 -18.16
C VAL A 588 9.07 0.58 -19.35
N ALA A 589 8.40 1.22 -20.32
CA ALA A 589 7.88 0.56 -21.52
C ALA A 589 8.02 1.45 -22.76
N LYS A 590 8.05 0.83 -23.93
CA LYS A 590 8.17 1.52 -25.24
C LYS A 590 6.81 1.66 -25.94
N SER A 591 5.81 0.91 -25.52
CA SER A 591 4.47 0.86 -26.11
C SER A 591 3.42 0.57 -25.04
N PRO A 592 2.11 0.74 -25.32
CA PRO A 592 1.05 0.34 -24.41
C PRO A 592 1.01 -1.17 -24.09
N ARG A 593 1.73 -1.99 -24.84
CA ARG A 593 1.89 -3.42 -24.60
C ARG A 593 3.36 -3.74 -24.40
N GLN A 594 3.71 -4.28 -23.24
CA GLN A 594 5.04 -4.76 -22.91
C GLN A 594 5.19 -6.20 -23.38
N GLU A 595 6.24 -6.48 -24.14
CA GLU A 595 6.58 -7.83 -24.59
C GLU A 595 7.85 -8.27 -23.85
N PRO A 596 7.74 -9.18 -22.88
CA PRO A 596 8.91 -9.72 -22.19
C PRO A 596 9.77 -10.59 -23.11
N PRO A 597 11.05 -10.83 -22.76
CA PRO A 597 11.90 -11.73 -23.50
C PRO A 597 11.28 -13.12 -23.63
N ALA A 598 11.45 -13.76 -24.79
CA ALA A 598 10.92 -15.11 -25.03
C ALA A 598 11.46 -16.11 -23.98
N GLY A 599 10.58 -16.93 -23.43
CA GLY A 599 10.92 -17.97 -22.46
C GLY A 599 11.20 -17.47 -21.04
N CYS A 600 10.98 -16.19 -20.72
CA CYS A 600 11.18 -15.65 -19.38
C CYS A 600 10.07 -16.01 -18.37
N GLY A 601 8.98 -16.64 -18.82
CA GLY A 601 7.88 -17.06 -17.98
C GLY A 601 6.86 -15.97 -17.65
N ILE A 602 7.02 -14.76 -18.21
CA ILE A 602 6.04 -13.67 -18.09
C ILE A 602 5.34 -13.48 -19.44
N ASP A 603 4.03 -13.38 -19.41
CA ASP A 603 3.22 -13.05 -20.59
C ASP A 603 3.32 -11.57 -20.96
N SER A 604 2.89 -11.24 -22.18
CA SER A 604 2.73 -9.85 -22.58
C SER A 604 1.76 -9.12 -21.65
N PHE A 605 2.02 -7.83 -21.41
CA PHE A 605 1.28 -7.02 -20.46
C PHE A 605 0.77 -5.74 -21.13
N GLU A 606 -0.55 -5.54 -21.15
CA GLU A 606 -1.17 -4.29 -21.58
C GLU A 606 -1.40 -3.35 -20.41
N PHE A 607 -0.93 -2.10 -20.54
CA PHE A 607 -1.10 -1.08 -19.50
C PHE A 607 -2.45 -0.40 -19.62
N TRP A 608 -3.27 -0.49 -18.55
CA TRP A 608 -4.54 0.19 -18.42
C TRP A 608 -4.57 0.99 -17.11
N ILE A 609 -4.46 2.31 -17.20
CA ILE A 609 -4.28 3.19 -16.05
C ILE A 609 -5.62 3.82 -15.65
N PRO A 610 -5.98 3.87 -14.37
CA PRO A 610 -7.21 4.50 -13.92
C PRO A 610 -7.15 6.02 -14.15
N GLN A 611 -8.29 6.60 -14.54
CA GLN A 611 -8.40 8.04 -14.80
C GLN A 611 -9.06 8.76 -13.63
N ARG A 612 -8.43 8.65 -12.47
CA ARG A 612 -8.90 9.28 -11.23
C ARG A 612 -8.36 10.69 -11.06
N ARG A 613 -7.17 10.96 -11.62
CA ARG A 613 -6.41 12.17 -11.31
C ARG A 613 -5.77 12.80 -12.54
N PRO A 614 -5.82 14.11 -12.64
CA PRO A 614 -6.56 15.08 -11.82
C PRO A 614 -8.08 15.11 -12.10
N ALA A 615 -8.53 14.54 -13.22
CA ALA A 615 -9.90 14.70 -13.69
C ALA A 615 -10.94 13.92 -12.87
N GLY A 616 -10.59 12.74 -12.36
CA GLY A 616 -11.46 11.92 -11.50
C GLY A 616 -12.80 11.53 -12.11
N LYS A 617 -12.90 11.40 -13.44
CA LYS A 617 -14.17 11.23 -14.18
C LYS A 617 -14.34 9.79 -14.63
N ASN A 618 -15.59 9.34 -14.65
CA ASN A 618 -16.02 8.15 -15.37
C ASN A 618 -16.52 8.51 -16.77
N LEU A 619 -16.78 7.50 -17.61
CA LEU A 619 -17.47 7.72 -18.88
C LEU A 619 -18.98 7.78 -18.63
N ALA A 620 -19.66 8.73 -19.27
CA ALA A 620 -21.12 8.82 -19.26
C ALA A 620 -21.71 7.60 -19.99
N LEU A 621 -22.60 6.87 -19.33
CA LEU A 621 -23.21 5.68 -19.89
C LEU A 621 -24.54 5.33 -19.21
N LYS A 622 -25.33 4.44 -19.88
CA LYS A 622 -26.48 3.75 -19.29
C LYS A 622 -26.24 2.26 -19.27
N ILE A 623 -26.82 1.57 -18.30
CA ILE A 623 -26.70 0.12 -18.08
C ILE A 623 -28.11 -0.45 -17.96
N ASP A 624 -28.42 -1.49 -18.73
CA ASP A 624 -29.72 -2.16 -18.71
C ASP A 624 -29.56 -3.71 -18.86
N PRO A 625 -30.02 -4.50 -17.88
CA PRO A 625 -30.59 -4.10 -16.58
C PRO A 625 -29.55 -3.46 -15.65
N PRO A 626 -29.99 -2.67 -14.65
CA PRO A 626 -29.11 -2.04 -13.66
C PRO A 626 -28.26 -3.07 -12.88
N LEU A 627 -27.05 -2.70 -12.53
CA LEU A 627 -26.18 -3.51 -11.66
C LEU A 627 -26.63 -3.40 -10.19
N ALA A 628 -27.00 -4.54 -9.58
CA ALA A 628 -27.53 -4.62 -8.22
C ALA A 628 -26.52 -5.32 -7.25
N VAL A 629 -25.25 -4.88 -7.27
CA VAL A 629 -24.16 -5.51 -6.51
C VAL A 629 -23.81 -4.79 -5.21
N PHE A 630 -24.50 -3.71 -4.89
CA PHE A 630 -24.17 -2.79 -3.80
C PHE A 630 -25.07 -2.94 -2.57
N SER A 631 -25.37 -4.16 -2.19
CA SER A 631 -26.35 -4.46 -1.13
C SER A 631 -25.75 -4.47 0.27
N VAL A 632 -26.62 -4.43 1.29
CA VAL A 632 -26.24 -4.49 2.73
C VAL A 632 -25.55 -5.80 3.09
N GLN A 633 -25.75 -6.89 2.34
CA GLN A 633 -25.08 -8.17 2.58
C GLN A 633 -23.55 -8.05 2.45
N ASN A 634 -23.06 -7.07 1.72
CA ASN A 634 -21.62 -6.82 1.60
C ASN A 634 -21.00 -6.39 2.94
N LEU A 635 -21.77 -5.77 3.84
CA LEU A 635 -21.26 -5.25 5.12
C LEU A 635 -20.69 -6.31 6.07
N THR A 636 -21.01 -7.59 5.83
CA THR A 636 -20.53 -8.72 6.63
C THR A 636 -19.93 -9.85 5.82
N ASN A 637 -19.56 -9.59 4.54
CA ASN A 637 -18.98 -10.60 3.67
C ASN A 637 -17.49 -10.90 3.97
N GLY A 638 -16.85 -10.08 4.84
CA GLY A 638 -15.47 -10.26 5.29
C GLY A 638 -14.40 -9.62 4.38
N PHE A 639 -14.80 -8.74 3.46
CA PHE A 639 -13.88 -7.97 2.60
C PHE A 639 -14.08 -6.47 2.81
N ALA A 640 -13.03 -5.78 3.22
CA ALA A 640 -13.04 -4.33 3.44
C ALA A 640 -12.50 -3.52 2.24
N ARG A 641 -12.62 -4.06 1.04
CA ARG A 641 -12.22 -3.42 -0.23
C ARG A 641 -12.80 -4.14 -1.44
N PRO A 642 -12.82 -3.50 -2.63
CA PRO A 642 -13.11 -4.21 -3.87
C PRO A 642 -12.07 -5.31 -4.16
N THR A 643 -12.54 -6.46 -4.63
CA THR A 643 -11.75 -7.59 -5.13
C THR A 643 -12.23 -7.95 -6.53
N ASN A 644 -12.89 -9.09 -6.72
CA ASN A 644 -13.64 -9.44 -7.93
C ASN A 644 -15.05 -8.83 -7.96
N GLN A 645 -15.47 -8.18 -6.88
CA GLN A 645 -16.72 -7.44 -6.69
C GLN A 645 -16.44 -6.19 -5.87
N PRO A 646 -17.34 -5.18 -5.82
CA PRO A 646 -17.17 -3.97 -5.02
C PRO A 646 -17.06 -4.23 -3.52
N ASN A 647 -17.69 -5.29 -3.01
CA ASN A 647 -17.73 -5.64 -1.59
C ASN A 647 -18.17 -4.49 -0.67
N ALA A 648 -19.02 -3.62 -1.17
CA ALA A 648 -19.52 -2.46 -0.45
C ALA A 648 -21.06 -2.39 -0.52
N TRP A 649 -21.66 -1.94 0.57
CA TRP A 649 -22.94 -1.30 0.47
C TRP A 649 -22.76 0.13 -0.04
N VAL A 650 -23.62 0.55 -0.96
CA VAL A 650 -23.63 1.92 -1.52
C VAL A 650 -25.07 2.41 -1.56
N ALA A 651 -25.31 3.64 -1.10
CA ALA A 651 -26.62 4.29 -1.19
C ALA A 651 -26.92 4.76 -2.61
N ASP A 652 -28.18 5.01 -2.93
CA ASP A 652 -28.57 5.69 -4.15
C ASP A 652 -28.13 7.17 -4.12
N PHE A 653 -27.79 7.77 -5.25
CA PHE A 653 -27.36 9.17 -5.36
C PHE A 653 -28.39 10.18 -4.85
N SER A 654 -29.66 9.83 -4.81
CA SER A 654 -30.74 10.67 -4.30
C SER A 654 -30.82 10.73 -2.76
N HIS A 655 -30.06 9.89 -2.04
CA HIS A 655 -30.09 9.80 -0.57
C HIS A 655 -28.83 10.42 0.04
N GLU A 656 -28.96 11.68 0.50
CA GLU A 656 -27.84 12.40 1.14
C GLU A 656 -27.51 11.86 2.54
N GLN A 657 -28.51 11.34 3.27
CA GLN A 657 -28.36 10.84 4.63
C GLN A 657 -28.99 9.44 4.78
N PRO A 658 -28.41 8.41 4.16
CA PRO A 658 -28.92 7.05 4.30
C PRO A 658 -28.68 6.49 5.69
N VAL A 659 -29.56 5.56 6.08
CA VAL A 659 -29.51 4.86 7.37
C VAL A 659 -29.31 3.37 7.12
N ILE A 660 -28.37 2.77 7.84
CA ILE A 660 -28.19 1.33 7.97
C ILE A 660 -28.70 0.93 9.36
N SER A 661 -29.58 -0.06 9.43
CA SER A 661 -30.13 -0.59 10.67
C SER A 661 -29.71 -2.03 10.86
N LEU A 662 -29.18 -2.34 12.05
CA LEU A 662 -28.87 -3.69 12.51
C LEU A 662 -29.91 -4.06 13.57
N ALA A 663 -30.58 -5.21 13.44
CA ALA A 663 -31.56 -5.70 14.40
C ALA A 663 -31.21 -7.13 14.82
N TRP A 664 -31.35 -7.42 16.11
CA TRP A 664 -31.08 -8.74 16.69
C TRP A 664 -32.36 -9.29 17.35
N ASP A 665 -32.56 -10.60 17.22
CA ASP A 665 -33.68 -11.29 17.88
C ASP A 665 -33.66 -11.14 19.42
N LYS A 666 -32.47 -10.94 19.98
CA LYS A 666 -32.25 -10.74 21.44
C LYS A 666 -31.27 -9.57 21.63
N PRO A 667 -31.47 -8.80 22.71
CA PRO A 667 -30.54 -7.72 23.04
C PRO A 667 -29.09 -8.21 23.11
N GLN A 668 -28.19 -7.51 22.46
CA GLN A 668 -26.73 -7.72 22.46
C GLN A 668 -26.06 -6.63 23.30
N THR A 669 -25.02 -7.02 24.02
CA THR A 669 -24.14 -6.03 24.68
C THR A 669 -23.03 -5.64 23.74
N ILE A 670 -22.96 -4.37 23.36
CA ILE A 670 -21.98 -3.82 22.41
C ILE A 670 -21.05 -2.89 23.17
N ALA A 671 -19.75 -3.17 23.12
CA ALA A 671 -18.69 -2.35 23.71
C ALA A 671 -17.84 -1.66 22.63
N ARG A 672 -17.73 -2.26 21.43
CA ARG A 672 -16.93 -1.75 20.32
C ARG A 672 -17.66 -1.91 19.00
N ILE A 673 -17.58 -0.87 18.16
CA ILE A 673 -18.09 -0.86 16.79
C ILE A 673 -16.94 -0.50 15.86
N GLU A 674 -16.77 -1.21 14.78
CA GLU A 674 -15.73 -0.95 13.78
C GLU A 674 -16.38 -0.74 12.42
N LEU A 675 -15.94 0.30 11.71
CA LEU A 675 -16.46 0.70 10.42
C LEU A 675 -15.30 0.78 9.42
N SER A 676 -15.47 0.21 8.22
CA SER A 676 -14.49 0.26 7.13
C SER A 676 -15.02 1.09 5.96
N PHE A 677 -14.31 2.18 5.64
CA PHE A 677 -14.67 3.18 4.64
C PHE A 677 -13.82 3.06 3.38
N ASP A 678 -14.32 3.61 2.28
CA ASP A 678 -13.56 3.71 1.04
C ASP A 678 -12.60 4.90 1.06
N SER A 679 -11.33 4.63 1.38
CA SER A 679 -10.21 5.57 1.24
C SER A 679 -9.53 5.46 -0.12
N ASP A 680 -10.22 4.92 -1.14
CA ASP A 680 -9.69 4.69 -2.48
C ASP A 680 -8.42 3.82 -2.49
N PHE A 681 -8.57 2.52 -2.19
CA PHE A 681 -7.45 1.56 -2.19
C PHE A 681 -6.75 1.40 -3.56
N ASP A 682 -7.29 2.00 -4.61
CA ASP A 682 -6.62 2.12 -5.91
C ASP A 682 -5.67 3.33 -5.99
N HIS A 683 -5.76 4.28 -5.05
CA HIS A 683 -4.84 5.42 -4.99
C HIS A 683 -3.55 5.02 -4.28
N PRO A 684 -2.38 5.15 -4.93
CA PRO A 684 -1.10 4.73 -4.33
C PRO A 684 -0.65 5.61 -3.16
N MET A 685 -1.12 6.86 -3.03
CA MET A 685 -0.75 7.81 -1.97
C MET A 685 0.76 7.91 -1.75
N GLU A 686 1.52 8.00 -2.85
CA GLU A 686 2.97 8.15 -2.76
C GLU A 686 3.34 9.35 -1.89
N SER A 687 4.37 9.15 -1.06
CA SER A 687 4.91 10.17 -0.15
C SER A 687 5.93 11.07 -0.84
N VAL A 688 6.36 12.10 -0.17
CA VAL A 688 7.51 12.97 -0.45
C VAL A 688 7.44 13.70 -1.78
N LEU A 689 7.14 14.99 -1.73
CA LEU A 689 7.01 15.91 -2.88
C LEU A 689 6.04 15.43 -3.97
N MET A 690 5.13 14.53 -3.61
CA MET A 690 3.98 14.18 -4.44
C MET A 690 2.78 14.99 -3.94
N GLY A 691 2.46 16.07 -4.63
CA GLY A 691 1.27 16.86 -4.33
C GLY A 691 0.01 16.03 -4.61
N HIS A 692 -0.94 16.08 -3.69
CA HIS A 692 -2.23 15.42 -3.82
C HIS A 692 -3.33 16.46 -4.02
N PRO A 693 -4.19 16.33 -5.05
CA PRO A 693 -5.27 17.27 -5.28
C PRO A 693 -6.35 17.20 -4.18
N GLU A 694 -6.49 16.05 -3.53
CA GLU A 694 -7.42 15.83 -2.42
C GLU A 694 -6.67 15.61 -1.11
N ARG A 695 -7.17 16.19 -0.02
CA ARG A 695 -6.72 15.87 1.35
C ARG A 695 -7.49 14.70 1.95
N VAL A 696 -8.75 14.53 1.54
CA VAL A 696 -9.62 13.42 1.92
C VAL A 696 -10.09 12.75 0.64
N MET A 697 -10.08 11.43 0.62
CA MET A 697 -10.57 10.69 -0.55
C MET A 697 -12.04 11.00 -0.81
N PRO A 698 -12.42 11.28 -2.07
CA PRO A 698 -13.79 11.63 -2.44
C PRO A 698 -14.83 10.58 -2.06
N PHE A 699 -14.44 9.32 -1.96
CA PHE A 699 -15.32 8.20 -1.57
C PHE A 699 -15.52 8.07 -0.05
N CYS A 700 -14.65 8.71 0.76
CA CYS A 700 -14.65 8.52 2.20
C CYS A 700 -15.83 9.24 2.85
N VAL A 701 -16.72 8.50 3.49
CA VAL A 701 -17.77 9.06 4.34
C VAL A 701 -17.12 9.75 5.54
N ARG A 702 -17.43 11.04 5.72
CA ARG A 702 -16.81 11.88 6.74
C ARG A 702 -17.59 11.94 8.05
N GLU A 703 -18.91 11.78 7.97
CA GLU A 703 -19.80 11.93 9.13
C GLU A 703 -20.67 10.68 9.28
N VAL A 704 -20.64 10.11 10.47
CA VAL A 704 -21.49 8.97 10.86
C VAL A 704 -22.01 9.21 12.27
N MET A 705 -23.33 9.07 12.43
CA MET A 705 -23.97 9.02 13.73
C MET A 705 -24.36 7.58 14.05
N VAL A 706 -24.02 7.12 15.24
CA VAL A 706 -24.38 5.80 15.76
C VAL A 706 -25.44 6.01 16.86
N ALA A 707 -26.61 5.43 16.67
CA ALA A 707 -27.74 5.62 17.55
C ALA A 707 -28.46 4.31 17.90
N ILE A 708 -29.12 4.29 19.03
CA ILE A 708 -30.12 3.29 19.38
C ILE A 708 -31.48 3.87 18.97
N PRO A 709 -32.24 3.22 18.07
CA PRO A 709 -33.51 3.73 17.63
C PRO A 709 -34.54 3.78 18.78
N ALA A 710 -35.44 4.75 18.72
CA ALA A 710 -36.58 4.81 19.65
C ALA A 710 -37.45 3.56 19.47
N LYS A 711 -37.80 2.88 20.53
CA LYS A 711 -38.81 1.81 20.46
C LYS A 711 -40.15 2.42 20.06
N ILE A 712 -40.65 2.06 18.89
CA ILE A 712 -42.00 2.43 18.47
C ILE A 712 -42.94 1.70 19.43
N PRO A 713 -43.83 2.40 20.19
CA PRO A 713 -44.82 1.71 21.02
C PRO A 713 -45.69 0.88 20.05
N VAL A 714 -45.70 -0.43 20.25
CA VAL A 714 -46.70 -1.30 19.61
C VAL A 714 -48.06 -0.73 20.07
N LEU A 715 -48.86 -0.23 19.16
CA LEU A 715 -50.24 0.18 19.37
C LEU A 715 -51.05 -1.04 19.81
N ALA A 716 -50.94 -1.38 21.11
CA ALA A 716 -51.92 -2.25 21.75
C ALA A 716 -53.11 -1.35 22.09
N GLY A 717 -54.18 -1.49 21.30
CA GLY A 717 -55.47 -0.93 21.70
C GLY A 717 -55.87 -1.46 23.07
N TYR A 718 -55.99 -0.56 24.04
CA TYR A 718 -57.06 -0.42 25.03
C TYR A 718 -56.67 0.66 26.05
N HIS A 719 -57.59 1.59 26.27
CA HIS A 719 -57.53 2.64 27.27
C HIS A 719 -57.42 2.05 28.69
N ASN A 720 -56.49 2.57 29.50
CA ASN A 720 -56.81 3.04 30.85
C ASN A 720 -55.71 4.03 31.31
N GLY A 721 -56.16 5.19 31.74
CA GLY A 721 -55.33 6.34 32.09
C GLY A 721 -54.49 6.08 33.35
N ASN A 722 -53.24 6.41 33.23
CA ASN A 722 -52.49 7.26 34.18
C ASN A 722 -51.11 7.52 33.55
N GLY A 723 -50.86 8.76 33.29
CA GLY A 723 -49.67 9.17 32.52
C GLY A 723 -48.37 9.06 33.31
N SER A 724 -47.45 8.32 32.76
CA SER A 724 -46.05 8.68 32.77
C SER A 724 -45.58 8.59 31.31
N LYS A 725 -45.34 9.74 30.71
CA LYS A 725 -44.67 9.81 29.41
C LYS A 725 -43.23 9.33 29.60
N SER A 726 -42.95 8.06 29.33
CA SER A 726 -41.59 7.64 28.99
C SER A 726 -41.34 8.19 27.56
N SER A 727 -40.58 9.24 27.44
CA SER A 727 -40.08 9.72 26.15
C SER A 727 -39.05 8.70 25.68
N ASP A 728 -39.49 7.66 24.97
CA ASP A 728 -38.59 6.80 24.17
C ASP A 728 -38.07 7.63 22.99
N THR A 729 -37.16 8.55 23.27
CA THR A 729 -36.42 9.32 22.26
C THR A 729 -35.24 8.47 21.82
N GLU A 730 -34.96 8.49 20.52
CA GLU A 730 -33.73 8.02 19.93
C GLU A 730 -32.53 8.45 20.79
N ARG A 731 -31.59 7.54 21.04
CA ARG A 731 -30.39 7.80 21.84
C ARG A 731 -29.15 7.76 20.96
N LEU A 732 -28.58 8.92 20.65
CA LEU A 732 -27.25 9.01 20.07
C LEU A 732 -26.22 8.45 21.06
N ILE A 733 -25.39 7.50 20.63
CA ILE A 733 -24.34 6.89 21.44
C ILE A 733 -22.94 7.29 21.01
N PHE A 734 -22.75 7.65 19.73
CA PHE A 734 -21.48 8.12 19.21
C PHE A 734 -21.65 8.93 17.91
N GLN A 735 -20.73 9.83 17.64
CA GLN A 735 -20.65 10.58 16.40
C GLN A 735 -19.22 10.64 15.91
N ILE A 736 -19.01 10.29 14.65
CA ILE A 736 -17.79 10.55 13.91
C ILE A 736 -18.01 11.82 13.09
N ALA A 737 -17.10 12.78 13.20
CA ALA A 737 -17.06 13.96 12.37
C ALA A 737 -15.67 14.04 11.71
N GLU A 738 -15.63 14.53 10.47
CA GLU A 738 -14.38 14.75 9.72
C GLU A 738 -13.49 13.51 9.53
N ASN A 739 -14.09 12.32 9.40
CA ASN A 739 -13.35 11.12 9.07
C ASN A 739 -12.56 11.27 7.77
N HIS A 740 -11.33 10.80 7.76
CA HIS A 740 -10.47 10.66 6.57
C HIS A 740 -9.81 9.29 6.49
N GLN A 741 -9.88 8.49 7.56
CA GLN A 741 -9.27 7.17 7.66
C GLN A 741 -10.15 6.09 7.02
N SER A 742 -9.49 5.02 6.55
CA SER A 742 -10.16 3.85 5.98
C SER A 742 -10.87 2.99 7.02
N ARG A 743 -10.52 3.15 8.30
CA ARG A 743 -11.11 2.38 9.39
C ARG A 743 -11.29 3.24 10.62
N GLN A 744 -12.44 3.08 11.29
CA GLN A 744 -12.75 3.71 12.56
C GLN A 744 -13.11 2.65 13.60
N ILE A 745 -12.50 2.74 14.77
CA ILE A 745 -12.77 1.87 15.91
C ILE A 745 -13.42 2.72 17.00
N ILE A 746 -14.69 2.51 17.20
CA ILE A 746 -15.50 3.20 18.21
C ILE A 746 -15.52 2.34 19.46
N ARG A 747 -14.84 2.77 20.52
CA ARG A 747 -14.92 2.14 21.84
C ARG A 747 -15.90 2.93 22.68
N LEU A 748 -16.97 2.26 23.12
CA LEU A 748 -17.99 2.91 23.95
C LEU A 748 -17.47 2.98 25.40
N ALA A 749 -17.48 4.19 25.99
CA ALA A 749 -17.06 4.38 27.38
C ALA A 749 -17.86 3.51 28.37
N THR A 750 -19.11 3.23 28.04
CA THR A 750 -19.98 2.27 28.74
C THR A 750 -20.63 1.38 27.69
N PRO A 751 -20.45 0.05 27.77
CA PRO A 751 -21.13 -0.87 26.87
C PRO A 751 -22.65 -0.66 26.91
N VAL A 752 -23.30 -0.79 25.77
CA VAL A 752 -24.75 -0.64 25.64
C VAL A 752 -25.40 -1.98 25.33
N THR A 753 -26.53 -2.30 26.00
CA THR A 753 -27.32 -3.48 25.68
C THR A 753 -28.55 -3.05 24.90
N THR A 754 -28.67 -3.53 23.65
CA THR A 754 -29.76 -3.17 22.75
C THR A 754 -30.08 -4.30 21.78
N ASP A 755 -31.29 -4.31 21.28
CA ASP A 755 -31.75 -5.19 20.19
C ASP A 755 -31.70 -4.54 18.82
N ALA A 756 -31.33 -3.24 18.74
CA ALA A 756 -31.14 -2.57 17.45
C ALA A 756 -30.10 -1.45 17.53
N LEU A 757 -29.43 -1.21 16.41
CA LEU A 757 -28.45 -0.14 16.22
C LEU A 757 -28.67 0.51 14.84
N GLU A 758 -28.57 1.83 14.78
CA GLU A 758 -28.62 2.59 13.54
C GLU A 758 -27.30 3.32 13.28
N LEU A 759 -26.85 3.27 12.01
CA LEU A 759 -25.75 4.04 11.48
C LEU A 759 -26.34 5.02 10.46
N ARG A 760 -26.24 6.31 10.73
CA ARG A 760 -26.65 7.39 9.82
C ARG A 760 -25.42 8.00 9.20
N LEU A 761 -25.30 7.89 7.88
CA LEU A 761 -24.14 8.34 7.14
C LEU A 761 -24.50 9.59 6.34
N VAL A 762 -23.53 10.49 6.19
CA VAL A 762 -23.67 11.65 5.28
C VAL A 762 -22.89 11.33 4.00
N ALA A 763 -23.55 11.44 2.85
CA ALA A 763 -22.90 11.24 1.56
C ALA A 763 -21.71 12.20 1.38
N PRO A 764 -20.58 11.76 0.83
CA PRO A 764 -19.39 12.61 0.63
C PRO A 764 -19.66 13.81 -0.28
N GLY A 765 -20.60 13.70 -1.21
CA GLY A 765 -21.01 14.79 -2.10
C GLY A 765 -22.12 14.37 -3.07
N ALA A 766 -22.70 15.34 -3.80
CA ALA A 766 -23.81 15.10 -4.72
C ALA A 766 -23.51 14.07 -5.81
N ASN A 767 -22.25 13.94 -6.21
CA ASN A 767 -21.78 12.99 -7.24
C ASN A 767 -21.11 11.75 -6.67
N VAL A 768 -21.12 11.59 -5.35
CA VAL A 768 -20.49 10.46 -4.67
C VAL A 768 -21.42 9.97 -3.55
N PRO A 769 -22.12 8.85 -3.72
CA PRO A 769 -23.04 8.34 -2.71
C PRO A 769 -22.28 7.82 -1.49
N ALA A 770 -22.96 7.74 -0.35
CA ALA A 770 -22.40 7.12 0.84
C ALA A 770 -22.13 5.63 0.57
N ALA A 771 -20.97 5.15 1.02
CA ALA A 771 -20.55 3.77 0.90
C ALA A 771 -19.86 3.28 2.17
N LEU A 772 -20.02 2.00 2.46
CA LEU A 772 -19.37 1.34 3.57
C LEU A 772 -19.01 -0.09 3.15
N PHE A 773 -17.76 -0.51 3.43
CA PHE A 773 -17.34 -1.90 3.15
C PHE A 773 -17.80 -2.85 4.24
N GLU A 774 -17.65 -2.44 5.51
CA GLU A 774 -17.83 -3.38 6.61
C GLU A 774 -18.34 -2.68 7.87
N VAL A 775 -19.22 -3.34 8.59
CA VAL A 775 -19.59 -3.01 9.96
C VAL A 775 -19.35 -4.24 10.85
N ARG A 776 -18.69 -4.05 11.99
CA ARG A 776 -18.46 -5.08 12.98
C ARG A 776 -18.85 -4.57 14.37
N CYS A 777 -19.44 -5.45 15.19
CA CYS A 777 -19.86 -5.14 16.55
C CYS A 777 -19.32 -6.19 17.52
N TYR A 778 -18.74 -5.75 18.64
CA TYR A 778 -18.12 -6.64 19.61
C TYR A 778 -18.59 -6.34 21.03
N SER A 779 -18.66 -7.38 21.87
CA SER A 779 -18.98 -7.27 23.31
C SER A 779 -17.76 -6.92 24.17
N ASP A 780 -16.56 -7.03 23.64
CA ASP A 780 -15.29 -6.65 24.28
C ASP A 780 -14.76 -5.30 23.73
N ILE A 781 -13.93 -4.62 24.51
CA ILE A 781 -13.40 -3.28 24.19
C ILE A 781 -12.17 -3.37 23.28
#